data_251ddce23ae9f6cc3b6a2c26e69e53e0
#
_entry.id   251ddce23ae9f6cc3b6a2c26e69e53e0
#
_cell.length_a   1.000
_cell.length_b   1.000
_cell.length_c   1.000
_cell.angle_alpha   90.00
_cell.angle_beta   90.00
_cell.angle_gamma   90.00
#
_symmetry.space_group_name_H-M   'P 1'
#
loop_
_entity.id
_entity.type
_entity.pdbx_description
1 polymer ?
#
loop_
_entity_poly.entity_id
_entity_poly.type
_entity_poly.pdbx_seq_one_letter_code
_entity_poly.pdbx_strand_id
1 'polypeptide(L)'
;DKTVFQVASCNDKDFQNLMHVYLDAVFYPNIYKEEKIFKQEGWHYHLDSVDGPLTYNGVVFNEMKGVFSSPEQLIERKIQQSLYPDTGYGFESGGDPVDIPNLTYGDYLDFHSKYYHPSNSYIYLYGDMDMEEKLTWIDEKYLSHFEYLKVDSEIKPQKAFDNPAEEDDYYSLAEGDSEKDKSYISYNAVTGNSLDRDLYIAFQVLNYVLIQGVGAPVKQALVDAGIGSEIISFFEESICQPFFSIIAKNTEVSKKEEFVKIIREELEKLVKEGINKDSLNAGLNALEFRYREADFGSYPKGLMYGLQMFDSWLYDSEKPFIHISANDTFKRLREKMEDGYFESLIQTYLLDNTHRSIVTAAPKTGLTAEQDRAEAEKCRKYFDTLSQEEKENLVRETEELTRYQEEPTPKEDLEKIPLLSREDIGKKALPFSNIEKDVKGTKVLHHDYFTNGIYYIDLYFDIKPLLAEYAPYISLLTSLIGCVDTDAHDKLAFSNEILQNAGDFTFDTLLSRKYKQPKEYKAFMIFRAKVFEEKTEKVFELLDEALKTSHLEDEKRLKEIVSENASALYMRLISAGHSTAVNRALSYGSRMGKYDEAMNGISYYRFLKQLNDHFDEYKENTIVILKMLMQEIFTKDKMMAGITCAKDAYDGFEKAFVKFAEKMPEKPEEDGNIQPQISFDDMHQNEGFKTAGQVQYVARSGNFVERGVPYHGSYRVVRAMLSYGFLWNEVRVKGGAYGVMCGFPSSGDGYFVSYRDPKLAETN
;
A
#
# COMPACT_ATOMS: atom_id res chain seq x y z
N ASP A 1 16.04 11.92 1.72
CA ASP A 1 16.23 13.33 2.03
C ASP A 1 15.64 13.75 3.39
N LYS A 2 14.76 12.92 3.98
CA LYS A 2 14.11 13.22 5.25
C LYS A 2 13.95 11.96 6.11
N THR A 3 14.01 12.15 7.44
CA THR A 3 13.59 11.16 8.43
C THR A 3 12.49 11.78 9.28
N VAL A 4 11.37 11.09 9.46
CA VAL A 4 10.19 11.60 10.15
C VAL A 4 9.90 10.74 11.37
N PHE A 5 9.73 11.37 12.54
CA PHE A 5 9.36 10.73 13.80
C PHE A 5 7.93 11.18 14.15
N GLN A 6 6.95 10.38 13.78
CA GLN A 6 5.54 10.72 13.91
C GLN A 6 4.92 10.06 15.14
N VAL A 7 4.10 10.81 15.85
CA VAL A 7 3.27 10.32 16.96
C VAL A 7 1.87 10.93 16.88
N ALA A 8 0.86 10.20 17.32
CA ALA A 8 -0.51 10.69 17.39
C ALA A 8 -1.24 10.07 18.59
N SER A 9 -2.07 10.87 19.27
CA SER A 9 -2.95 10.39 20.32
C SER A 9 -4.21 11.25 20.39
N CYS A 10 -5.33 10.65 20.80
CA CYS A 10 -6.57 11.34 21.14
C CYS A 10 -6.66 11.69 22.64
N ASN A 11 -5.63 11.45 23.41
CA ASN A 11 -5.52 11.77 24.84
C ASN A 11 -4.39 12.79 25.01
N ASP A 12 -4.71 13.96 25.57
CA ASP A 12 -3.73 15.06 25.69
C ASP A 12 -2.50 14.68 26.53
N LYS A 13 -2.70 13.95 27.64
CA LYS A 13 -1.59 13.49 28.48
C LYS A 13 -0.71 12.47 27.77
N ASP A 14 -1.31 11.55 27.01
CA ASP A 14 -0.56 10.59 26.20
C ASP A 14 0.22 11.29 25.07
N PHE A 15 -0.40 12.28 24.43
CA PHE A 15 0.27 13.10 23.42
C PHE A 15 1.50 13.82 24.01
N GLN A 16 1.36 14.40 25.23
CA GLN A 16 2.48 15.02 25.94
C GLN A 16 3.59 14.00 26.28
N ASN A 17 3.22 12.79 26.72
CA ASN A 17 4.17 11.72 27.01
C ASN A 17 4.91 11.28 25.74
N LEU A 18 4.18 11.11 24.63
CA LEU A 18 4.79 10.74 23.33
C LEU A 18 5.74 11.82 22.82
N MET A 19 5.36 13.10 22.93
CA MET A 19 6.26 14.21 22.58
C MET A 19 7.56 14.11 23.41
N HIS A 20 7.47 13.88 24.71
CA HIS A 20 8.63 13.73 25.58
C HIS A 20 9.53 12.59 25.14
N VAL A 21 8.97 11.38 25.00
CA VAL A 21 9.72 10.18 24.64
C VAL A 21 10.43 10.34 23.29
N TYR A 22 9.73 10.87 22.27
CA TYR A 22 10.28 10.96 20.92
C TYR A 22 11.29 12.10 20.76
N LEU A 23 11.05 13.27 21.36
CA LEU A 23 12.03 14.35 21.33
C LEU A 23 13.29 13.97 22.11
N ASP A 24 13.16 13.27 23.24
CA ASP A 24 14.30 12.75 24.00
C ASP A 24 15.08 11.73 23.19
N ALA A 25 14.40 10.76 22.58
CA ALA A 25 15.04 9.74 21.75
C ALA A 25 15.77 10.32 20.52
N VAL A 26 15.26 11.40 19.92
CA VAL A 26 15.87 12.03 18.74
C VAL A 26 17.07 12.91 19.13
N PHE A 27 16.93 13.75 20.17
CA PHE A 27 17.98 14.71 20.53
C PHE A 27 19.00 14.18 21.56
N TYR A 28 18.64 13.19 22.35
CA TYR A 28 19.49 12.60 23.40
C TYR A 28 19.55 11.08 23.36
N PRO A 29 19.78 10.45 22.19
CA PRO A 29 19.77 9.00 22.07
C PRO A 29 20.92 8.35 22.83
N ASN A 30 20.71 7.14 23.31
CA ASN A 30 21.72 6.36 24.04
C ASN A 30 22.84 5.80 23.12
N ILE A 31 22.75 6.02 21.81
CA ILE A 31 23.75 5.52 20.84
C ILE A 31 25.19 5.97 21.16
N TYR A 32 25.36 7.13 21.79
CA TYR A 32 26.69 7.64 22.19
C TYR A 32 27.30 6.95 23.41
N LYS A 33 26.50 6.15 24.13
CA LYS A 33 26.92 5.47 25.37
C LYS A 33 26.95 3.96 25.24
N GLU A 34 26.20 3.41 24.27
CA GLU A 34 25.98 1.98 24.14
C GLU A 34 26.09 1.52 22.66
N GLU A 35 27.29 1.00 22.33
CA GLU A 35 27.57 0.49 20.98
C GLU A 35 26.72 -0.72 20.60
N LYS A 36 26.20 -1.48 21.59
CA LYS A 36 25.35 -2.65 21.33
C LYS A 36 24.05 -2.30 20.61
N ILE A 37 23.57 -1.03 20.72
CA ILE A 37 22.43 -0.52 19.95
C ILE A 37 22.73 -0.58 18.43
N PHE A 38 23.93 -0.12 18.03
CA PHE A 38 24.37 -0.19 16.64
C PHE A 38 24.49 -1.65 16.16
N LYS A 39 25.10 -2.52 16.98
CA LYS A 39 25.28 -3.94 16.64
C LYS A 39 23.96 -4.69 16.53
N GLN A 40 22.99 -4.38 17.39
CA GLN A 40 21.66 -5.00 17.37
C GLN A 40 20.82 -4.51 16.19
N GLU A 41 20.66 -3.20 16.05
CA GLU A 41 19.75 -2.62 15.06
C GLU A 41 20.37 -2.51 13.66
N GLY A 42 21.65 -2.16 13.56
CA GLY A 42 22.38 -2.04 12.29
C GLY A 42 22.87 -3.37 11.75
N TRP A 43 24.11 -3.70 12.10
CA TRP A 43 24.75 -4.97 11.74
C TRP A 43 25.90 -5.34 12.67
N HIS A 44 26.24 -6.62 12.73
CA HIS A 44 27.42 -7.15 13.42
C HIS A 44 27.89 -8.47 12.80
N TYR A 45 29.15 -8.86 13.06
CA TYR A 45 29.60 -10.22 12.84
C TYR A 45 29.00 -11.13 13.92
N HIS A 46 28.40 -12.22 13.52
CA HIS A 46 27.82 -13.23 14.41
C HIS A 46 28.60 -14.53 14.32
N LEU A 47 29.10 -15.02 15.47
CA LEU A 47 29.90 -16.25 15.58
C LEU A 47 29.50 -17.00 16.85
N ASP A 48 28.81 -18.13 16.72
CA ASP A 48 28.38 -18.95 17.87
C ASP A 48 29.51 -19.75 18.52
N SER A 49 30.52 -20.13 17.75
CA SER A 49 31.68 -20.89 18.23
C SER A 49 32.89 -20.67 17.36
N VAL A 50 34.09 -20.85 17.89
CA VAL A 50 35.35 -20.62 17.18
C VAL A 50 35.54 -21.46 15.90
N ASP A 51 34.81 -22.56 15.76
CA ASP A 51 34.82 -23.42 14.58
C ASP A 51 33.51 -23.23 13.72
N GLY A 52 32.60 -22.37 14.16
CA GLY A 52 31.34 -22.11 13.48
C GLY A 52 31.48 -21.21 12.23
N PRO A 53 30.43 -21.09 11.43
CA PRO A 53 30.41 -20.17 10.32
C PRO A 53 30.27 -18.73 10.85
N LEU A 54 31.09 -17.82 10.32
CA LEU A 54 30.93 -16.39 10.53
C LEU A 54 29.83 -15.87 9.59
N THR A 55 28.90 -15.10 10.13
CA THR A 55 27.78 -14.51 9.35
C THR A 55 27.60 -13.03 9.71
N TYR A 56 26.90 -12.29 8.85
CA TYR A 56 26.35 -10.99 9.20
C TYR A 56 24.98 -11.15 9.86
N ASN A 57 24.68 -10.33 10.85
CA ASN A 57 23.37 -10.25 11.47
C ASN A 57 23.08 -8.80 11.91
N GLY A 58 21.82 -8.47 12.10
CA GLY A 58 21.32 -7.15 12.49
C GLY A 58 19.94 -6.88 11.92
N VAL A 59 19.14 -6.09 12.63
CA VAL A 59 17.74 -5.87 12.25
C VAL A 59 17.62 -5.19 10.88
N VAL A 60 18.31 -4.06 10.67
CA VAL A 60 18.29 -3.32 9.40
C VAL A 60 18.94 -4.13 8.28
N PHE A 61 20.06 -4.81 8.54
CA PHE A 61 20.69 -5.68 7.54
C PHE A 61 19.73 -6.75 7.02
N ASN A 62 19.06 -7.46 7.92
CA ASN A 62 18.10 -8.51 7.55
C ASN A 62 16.86 -7.92 6.84
N GLU A 63 16.37 -6.76 7.29
CA GLU A 63 15.27 -6.05 6.63
C GLU A 63 15.60 -5.73 5.19
N MET A 64 16.77 -5.13 4.96
CA MET A 64 17.16 -4.69 3.63
C MET A 64 17.43 -5.87 2.67
N LYS A 65 17.93 -7.00 3.16
CA LYS A 65 17.94 -8.24 2.36
C LYS A 65 16.55 -8.64 1.87
N GLY A 66 15.54 -8.46 2.71
CA GLY A 66 14.14 -8.69 2.32
C GLY A 66 13.62 -7.69 1.29
N VAL A 67 13.92 -6.40 1.46
CA VAL A 67 13.56 -5.33 0.50
C VAL A 67 14.15 -5.60 -0.88
N PHE A 68 15.44 -5.95 -0.93
CA PHE A 68 16.17 -6.17 -2.17
C PHE A 68 15.78 -7.49 -2.90
N SER A 69 14.99 -8.34 -2.28
CA SER A 69 14.49 -9.55 -2.92
C SER A 69 13.19 -9.33 -3.74
N SER A 70 12.55 -8.16 -3.64
CA SER A 70 11.34 -7.81 -4.39
C SER A 70 11.69 -7.22 -5.77
N PRO A 71 11.17 -7.78 -6.88
CA PRO A 71 11.39 -7.22 -8.22
C PRO A 71 10.91 -5.77 -8.36
N GLU A 72 9.79 -5.41 -7.73
CA GLU A 72 9.25 -4.05 -7.77
C GLU A 72 10.16 -3.07 -7.05
N GLN A 73 10.60 -3.42 -5.85
CA GLN A 73 11.54 -2.59 -5.09
C GLN A 73 12.87 -2.42 -5.84
N LEU A 74 13.30 -3.46 -6.55
CA LEU A 74 14.51 -3.39 -7.37
C LEU A 74 14.32 -2.41 -8.53
N ILE A 75 13.22 -2.51 -9.31
CA ILE A 75 13.00 -1.61 -10.45
C ILE A 75 12.82 -0.16 -10.01
N GLU A 76 12.07 0.11 -8.92
CA GLU A 76 11.90 1.46 -8.37
C GLU A 76 13.24 2.08 -7.94
N ARG A 77 14.07 1.33 -7.21
CA ARG A 77 15.41 1.78 -6.82
C ARG A 77 16.29 2.07 -8.04
N LYS A 78 16.29 1.19 -9.04
CA LYS A 78 17.08 1.38 -10.26
C LYS A 78 16.62 2.58 -11.07
N ILE A 79 15.32 2.87 -11.08
CA ILE A 79 14.79 4.09 -11.67
C ILE A 79 15.38 5.33 -10.97
N GLN A 80 15.35 5.39 -9.64
CA GLN A 80 15.93 6.51 -8.90
C GLN A 80 17.45 6.63 -9.12
N GLN A 81 18.19 5.52 -9.04
CA GLN A 81 19.64 5.51 -9.30
C GLN A 81 19.98 6.01 -10.70
N SER A 82 19.23 5.59 -11.70
CA SER A 82 19.45 5.98 -13.09
C SER A 82 19.14 7.45 -13.36
N LEU A 83 18.19 8.06 -12.62
CA LEU A 83 17.80 9.46 -12.76
C LEU A 83 18.64 10.42 -11.92
N TYR A 84 19.17 9.96 -10.77
CA TYR A 84 19.84 10.82 -9.78
C TYR A 84 21.22 10.27 -9.32
N PRO A 85 22.12 9.86 -10.23
CA PRO A 85 23.36 9.18 -9.86
C PRO A 85 24.33 10.03 -9.02
N ASP A 86 24.26 11.38 -9.11
CA ASP A 86 25.20 12.29 -8.44
C ASP A 86 24.63 12.90 -7.15
N THR A 87 23.45 12.45 -6.69
CA THR A 87 22.75 13.03 -5.53
C THR A 87 22.39 11.97 -4.50
N GLY A 88 21.90 12.42 -3.32
CA GLY A 88 21.42 11.50 -2.28
C GLY A 88 20.28 10.56 -2.72
N TYR A 89 19.52 10.94 -3.74
CA TYR A 89 18.45 10.09 -4.29
C TYR A 89 18.96 8.88 -5.08
N GLY A 90 20.24 8.85 -5.46
CA GLY A 90 20.88 7.68 -6.07
C GLY A 90 21.18 6.55 -5.09
N PHE A 91 20.97 6.79 -3.78
CA PHE A 91 21.21 5.79 -2.73
C PHE A 91 19.91 5.32 -2.09
N GLU A 92 19.90 4.05 -1.67
CA GLU A 92 18.77 3.51 -0.89
C GLU A 92 18.80 4.04 0.53
N SER A 93 17.69 4.59 1.03
CA SER A 93 17.62 5.23 2.35
C SER A 93 17.78 4.23 3.51
N GLY A 94 17.38 2.98 3.34
CA GLY A 94 17.59 1.90 4.30
C GLY A 94 18.98 1.26 4.22
N GLY A 95 19.76 1.59 3.19
CA GLY A 95 21.08 1.02 2.91
C GLY A 95 21.04 -0.22 2.02
N ASP A 96 22.08 -0.40 1.21
CA ASP A 96 22.28 -1.61 0.41
C ASP A 96 22.87 -2.72 1.29
N PRO A 97 22.33 -3.94 1.33
CA PRO A 97 22.87 -5.05 2.11
C PRO A 97 24.35 -5.39 1.80
N VAL A 98 24.82 -5.06 0.59
CA VAL A 98 26.22 -5.24 0.22
C VAL A 98 27.12 -4.21 0.92
N ASP A 99 26.60 -3.00 1.17
CA ASP A 99 27.33 -1.86 1.71
C ASP A 99 27.16 -1.69 3.23
N ILE A 100 26.02 -2.07 3.79
CA ILE A 100 25.74 -1.99 5.24
C ILE A 100 26.89 -2.54 6.08
N PRO A 101 27.50 -3.72 5.76
CA PRO A 101 28.62 -4.27 6.54
C PRO A 101 29.93 -3.50 6.43
N ASN A 102 29.98 -2.43 5.64
CA ASN A 102 31.15 -1.55 5.55
C ASN A 102 31.04 -0.34 6.51
N LEU A 103 29.84 -0.07 7.06
CA LEU A 103 29.60 1.03 7.99
C LEU A 103 30.16 0.71 9.38
N THR A 104 30.84 1.68 9.96
CA THR A 104 31.38 1.56 11.32
C THR A 104 30.49 2.28 12.33
N TYR A 105 30.65 1.92 13.61
CA TYR A 105 30.01 2.66 14.71
C TYR A 105 30.41 4.14 14.72
N GLY A 106 31.67 4.46 14.35
CA GLY A 106 32.15 5.85 14.21
C GLY A 106 31.38 6.62 13.14
N ASP A 107 31.23 6.04 11.94
CA ASP A 107 30.46 6.66 10.85
C ASP A 107 29.01 6.93 11.27
N TYR A 108 28.41 5.99 12.00
CA TYR A 108 27.05 6.13 12.53
C TYR A 108 26.92 7.31 13.51
N LEU A 109 27.83 7.44 14.45
CA LEU A 109 27.82 8.56 15.40
C LEU A 109 28.11 9.90 14.71
N ASP A 110 29.05 9.95 13.76
CA ASP A 110 29.38 11.15 13.00
C ASP A 110 28.18 11.62 12.17
N PHE A 111 27.46 10.69 11.54
CA PHE A 111 26.24 10.99 10.80
C PHE A 111 25.16 11.59 11.70
N HIS A 112 24.87 10.96 12.84
CA HIS A 112 23.87 11.43 13.79
C HIS A 112 24.25 12.81 14.34
N SER A 113 25.48 13.00 14.81
CA SER A 113 25.95 14.27 15.39
C SER A 113 25.90 15.43 14.40
N LYS A 114 26.10 15.14 13.09
CA LYS A 114 26.08 16.14 12.04
C LYS A 114 24.66 16.57 11.64
N TYR A 115 23.75 15.60 11.49
CA TYR A 115 22.45 15.89 10.86
C TYR A 115 21.28 15.96 11.85
N TYR A 116 21.34 15.30 13.02
CA TYR A 116 20.28 15.26 14.02
C TYR A 116 20.40 16.38 15.05
N HIS A 117 20.44 17.61 14.56
CA HIS A 117 20.50 18.81 15.39
C HIS A 117 19.20 19.62 15.23
N PRO A 118 18.65 20.28 16.28
CA PRO A 118 17.40 21.07 16.16
C PRO A 118 17.44 22.11 15.05
N SER A 119 18.60 22.69 14.75
CA SER A 119 18.78 23.65 13.64
C SER A 119 18.60 23.02 12.25
N ASN A 120 18.55 21.69 12.14
CA ASN A 120 18.31 20.91 10.91
C ASN A 120 17.02 20.11 11.01
N SER A 121 16.05 20.59 11.77
CA SER A 121 14.77 19.89 11.95
C SER A 121 13.59 20.83 11.75
N TYR A 122 12.45 20.24 11.38
CA TYR A 122 11.14 20.86 11.41
C TYR A 122 10.29 20.16 12.47
N ILE A 123 9.60 20.95 13.30
CA ILE A 123 8.65 20.46 14.29
C ILE A 123 7.26 20.85 13.82
N TYR A 124 6.41 19.84 13.63
CA TYR A 124 5.04 20.00 13.16
C TYR A 124 4.05 19.50 14.20
N LEU A 125 3.14 20.36 14.62
CA LEU A 125 2.05 20.06 15.55
C LEU A 125 0.71 20.26 14.85
N TYR A 126 -0.21 19.32 15.00
CA TYR A 126 -1.54 19.38 14.43
C TYR A 126 -2.57 18.77 15.38
N GLY A 127 -3.67 19.47 15.61
CA GLY A 127 -4.79 18.95 16.39
C GLY A 127 -5.39 19.99 17.36
N ASP A 128 -6.36 19.54 18.12
CA ASP A 128 -7.03 20.31 19.15
C ASP A 128 -6.20 20.24 20.46
N MET A 129 -5.31 21.19 20.65
CA MET A 129 -4.39 21.28 21.79
C MET A 129 -4.11 22.74 22.15
N ASP A 130 -3.65 22.99 23.37
CA ASP A 130 -3.07 24.28 23.76
C ASP A 130 -1.69 24.44 23.09
N MET A 131 -1.66 25.10 21.95
CA MET A 131 -0.47 25.24 21.13
C MET A 131 0.64 26.05 21.84
N GLU A 132 0.25 27.08 22.60
CA GLU A 132 1.20 27.93 23.33
C GLU A 132 1.90 27.12 24.44
N GLU A 133 1.14 26.31 25.18
CA GLU A 133 1.68 25.42 26.20
C GLU A 133 2.67 24.41 25.59
N LYS A 134 2.30 23.75 24.46
CA LYS A 134 3.16 22.75 23.83
C LYS A 134 4.44 23.34 23.27
N LEU A 135 4.36 24.49 22.59
CA LEU A 135 5.54 25.21 22.04
C LEU A 135 6.47 25.69 23.17
N THR A 136 5.94 26.28 24.22
CA THR A 136 6.70 26.68 25.38
C THR A 136 7.43 25.52 26.01
N TRP A 137 6.73 24.39 26.19
CA TRP A 137 7.33 23.20 26.78
C TRP A 137 8.46 22.61 25.89
N ILE A 138 8.28 22.58 24.56
CA ILE A 138 9.33 22.12 23.63
C ILE A 138 10.56 23.03 23.73
N ASP A 139 10.36 24.33 23.76
CA ASP A 139 11.46 25.29 23.87
C ASP A 139 12.22 25.12 25.18
N GLU A 140 11.52 25.15 26.33
CA GLU A 140 12.12 25.06 27.66
C GLU A 140 12.83 23.71 27.91
N LYS A 141 12.27 22.63 27.39
CA LYS A 141 12.78 21.26 27.66
C LYS A 141 13.87 20.83 26.68
N TYR A 142 13.87 21.35 25.46
CA TYR A 142 14.76 20.88 24.41
C TYR A 142 15.47 22.01 23.68
N LEU A 143 14.78 22.90 22.98
CA LEU A 143 15.40 23.81 22.02
C LEU A 143 16.33 24.84 22.67
N SER A 144 15.97 25.39 23.83
CA SER A 144 16.78 26.34 24.59
C SER A 144 18.13 25.79 25.07
N HIS A 145 18.33 24.47 25.04
CA HIS A 145 19.58 23.81 25.43
C HIS A 145 20.59 23.68 24.28
N PHE A 146 20.20 24.08 23.07
CA PHE A 146 21.07 24.00 21.89
C PHE A 146 21.41 25.37 21.36
N GLU A 147 22.66 25.60 21.02
CA GLU A 147 23.08 26.76 20.25
C GLU A 147 22.84 26.53 18.77
N TYR A 148 22.60 27.60 18.00
CA TYR A 148 22.40 27.47 16.56
C TYR A 148 23.61 26.86 15.87
N LEU A 149 23.40 25.82 15.09
CA LEU A 149 24.40 25.16 14.26
C LEU A 149 24.00 25.26 12.79
N LYS A 150 24.87 25.79 11.94
CA LYS A 150 24.67 25.74 10.50
C LYS A 150 25.01 24.32 9.99
N VAL A 151 24.01 23.58 9.57
CA VAL A 151 24.15 22.25 8.98
C VAL A 151 24.10 22.37 7.46
N ASP A 152 25.08 21.76 6.78
CA ASP A 152 25.06 21.64 5.31
C ASP A 152 24.28 20.38 4.94
N SER A 153 22.96 20.56 4.76
CA SER A 153 22.01 19.49 4.41
C SER A 153 21.20 19.82 3.15
N GLU A 154 21.63 20.85 2.40
CA GLU A 154 20.95 21.25 1.17
C GLU A 154 21.01 20.14 0.11
N ILE A 155 19.83 19.79 -0.44
CA ILE A 155 19.72 18.84 -1.53
C ILE A 155 19.96 19.57 -2.84
N LYS A 156 21.04 19.21 -3.51
CA LYS A 156 21.39 19.79 -4.82
C LYS A 156 20.64 19.03 -5.92
N PRO A 157 20.00 19.77 -6.86
CA PRO A 157 19.38 19.14 -8.01
C PRO A 157 20.38 18.37 -8.87
N GLN A 158 19.97 17.19 -9.36
CA GLN A 158 20.69 16.45 -10.39
C GLN A 158 20.72 17.29 -11.68
N LYS A 159 21.86 17.40 -12.31
CA LYS A 159 21.96 18.02 -13.64
C LYS A 159 21.33 17.13 -14.68
N ALA A 160 20.60 17.76 -15.61
CA ALA A 160 20.06 17.03 -16.76
C ALA A 160 21.19 16.38 -17.57
N PHE A 161 20.88 15.21 -18.14
CA PHE A 161 21.82 14.44 -18.93
C PHE A 161 21.98 15.02 -20.35
N ASP A 162 23.13 14.79 -20.98
CA ASP A 162 23.31 15.09 -22.41
C ASP A 162 22.49 14.13 -23.29
N ASN A 163 22.35 12.89 -22.87
CA ASN A 163 21.53 11.84 -23.51
C ASN A 163 20.79 11.03 -22.44
N PRO A 164 19.61 10.44 -22.75
CA PRO A 164 18.93 9.54 -21.83
C PRO A 164 19.83 8.40 -21.34
N ALA A 165 19.70 8.06 -20.06
CA ALA A 165 20.41 6.92 -19.47
C ALA A 165 19.72 5.59 -19.81
N GLU A 166 20.49 4.51 -19.86
CA GLU A 166 20.00 3.14 -19.97
C GLU A 166 20.65 2.28 -18.88
N GLU A 167 19.84 1.52 -18.17
CA GLU A 167 20.27 0.63 -17.08
C GLU A 167 19.60 -0.73 -17.23
N ASP A 168 20.39 -1.79 -17.10
CA ASP A 168 19.91 -3.17 -17.11
C ASP A 168 20.32 -3.86 -15.82
N ASP A 169 19.38 -4.55 -15.16
CA ASP A 169 19.63 -5.29 -13.91
C ASP A 169 18.87 -6.62 -13.89
N TYR A 170 19.15 -7.44 -12.87
CA TYR A 170 18.56 -8.75 -12.69
C TYR A 170 17.93 -8.88 -11.30
N TYR A 171 16.80 -9.56 -11.26
CA TYR A 171 16.17 -9.97 -10.01
C TYR A 171 16.10 -11.49 -9.88
N SER A 172 16.01 -11.96 -8.63
CA SER A 172 16.00 -13.40 -8.36
C SER A 172 14.66 -14.03 -8.71
N LEU A 173 14.73 -15.19 -9.37
CA LEU A 173 13.58 -16.05 -9.65
C LEU A 173 13.74 -17.39 -8.93
N ALA A 174 12.62 -17.97 -8.47
CA ALA A 174 12.64 -19.26 -7.78
C ALA A 174 13.08 -20.39 -8.72
N GLU A 175 13.79 -21.37 -8.17
CA GLU A 175 14.18 -22.57 -8.94
C GLU A 175 12.95 -23.30 -9.48
N GLY A 176 12.96 -23.58 -10.77
CA GLY A 176 11.89 -24.27 -11.48
C GLY A 176 10.85 -23.36 -12.12
N ASP A 177 10.89 -22.06 -11.86
CA ASP A 177 10.06 -21.07 -12.54
C ASP A 177 10.64 -20.74 -13.92
N SER A 178 9.76 -20.47 -14.90
CA SER A 178 10.16 -19.99 -16.23
C SER A 178 10.55 -18.53 -16.18
N GLU A 179 11.68 -18.17 -16.79
CA GLU A 179 12.12 -16.79 -16.97
C GLU A 179 11.34 -16.05 -18.07
N LYS A 180 10.59 -16.80 -18.89
CA LYS A 180 9.87 -16.26 -20.03
C LYS A 180 8.72 -15.33 -19.57
N ASP A 181 8.57 -14.20 -20.26
CA ASP A 181 7.55 -13.18 -20.01
C ASP A 181 7.53 -12.71 -18.55
N LYS A 182 8.69 -12.49 -17.93
CA LYS A 182 8.81 -12.04 -16.55
C LYS A 182 9.70 -10.80 -16.35
N SER A 183 10.20 -10.21 -17.43
CA SER A 183 11.00 -8.99 -17.34
C SER A 183 10.14 -7.76 -17.10
N TYR A 184 10.76 -6.72 -16.54
CA TYR A 184 10.22 -5.39 -16.37
C TYR A 184 10.96 -4.42 -17.27
N ILE A 185 10.25 -3.48 -17.87
CA ILE A 185 10.84 -2.37 -18.66
C ILE A 185 10.17 -1.09 -18.21
N SER A 186 10.93 -0.03 -17.95
CA SER A 186 10.39 1.26 -17.57
C SER A 186 10.90 2.40 -18.45
N TYR A 187 10.04 3.41 -18.63
CA TYR A 187 10.33 4.71 -19.24
C TYR A 187 10.16 5.78 -18.18
N ASN A 188 11.23 6.51 -17.84
CA ASN A 188 11.27 7.39 -16.70
C ASN A 188 11.74 8.79 -17.12
N ALA A 189 11.13 9.84 -16.59
CA ALA A 189 11.46 11.21 -16.93
C ALA A 189 11.33 12.14 -15.71
N VAL A 190 12.33 12.97 -15.46
CA VAL A 190 12.28 14.02 -14.44
C VAL A 190 11.37 15.15 -14.94
N THR A 191 10.46 15.64 -14.07
CA THR A 191 9.37 16.55 -14.44
C THR A 191 9.47 17.95 -13.84
N GLY A 192 10.68 18.42 -13.56
CA GLY A 192 10.90 19.77 -13.07
C GLY A 192 11.23 19.83 -11.57
N ASN A 193 10.53 20.67 -10.82
CA ASN A 193 10.80 20.92 -9.41
C ASN A 193 9.52 20.89 -8.59
N SER A 194 9.57 20.27 -7.40
CA SER A 194 8.43 20.16 -6.48
C SER A 194 7.85 21.50 -6.03
N LEU A 195 8.61 22.60 -6.10
CA LEU A 195 8.12 23.93 -5.76
C LEU A 195 7.20 24.56 -6.83
N ASP A 196 7.06 23.93 -8.00
CA ASP A 196 6.08 24.34 -9.01
C ASP A 196 4.72 23.67 -8.72
N ARG A 197 3.80 24.48 -8.18
CA ARG A 197 2.45 24.05 -7.78
C ARG A 197 1.61 23.50 -8.93
N ASP A 198 1.77 24.08 -10.11
CA ASP A 198 0.98 23.70 -11.28
C ASP A 198 1.49 22.37 -11.85
N LEU A 199 2.82 22.19 -11.95
CA LEU A 199 3.43 20.91 -12.34
C LEU A 199 3.09 19.76 -11.37
N TYR A 200 3.14 20.03 -10.06
CA TYR A 200 2.85 19.04 -9.02
C TYR A 200 1.46 18.41 -9.18
N ILE A 201 0.44 19.21 -9.47
CA ILE A 201 -0.93 18.70 -9.72
C ILE A 201 -1.09 18.20 -11.16
N ALA A 202 -0.52 18.90 -12.15
CA ALA A 202 -0.72 18.55 -13.55
C ALA A 202 -0.16 17.16 -13.90
N PHE A 203 0.98 16.75 -13.33
CA PHE A 203 1.51 15.41 -13.56
C PHE A 203 0.72 14.29 -12.86
N GLN A 204 0.06 14.58 -11.75
CA GLN A 204 -0.91 13.62 -11.16
C GLN A 204 -2.11 13.44 -12.09
N VAL A 205 -2.60 14.52 -12.73
CA VAL A 205 -3.66 14.43 -13.76
C VAL A 205 -3.17 13.67 -14.99
N LEU A 206 -1.97 13.97 -15.51
CA LEU A 206 -1.39 13.25 -16.65
C LEU A 206 -1.18 11.78 -16.36
N ASN A 207 -0.77 11.42 -15.15
CA ASN A 207 -0.64 10.03 -14.72
C ASN A 207 -1.96 9.27 -14.87
N TYR A 208 -3.05 9.87 -14.42
CA TYR A 208 -4.38 9.31 -14.62
C TYR A 208 -4.74 9.20 -16.12
N VAL A 209 -4.61 10.28 -16.87
CA VAL A 209 -5.05 10.37 -18.26
C VAL A 209 -4.27 9.44 -19.20
N LEU A 210 -2.96 9.32 -18.99
CA LEU A 210 -2.08 8.55 -19.88
C LEU A 210 -2.12 7.04 -19.59
N ILE A 211 -2.26 6.64 -18.33
CA ILE A 211 -2.04 5.25 -17.91
C ILE A 211 -3.14 4.70 -16.98
N GLN A 212 -3.52 5.42 -15.89
CA GLN A 212 -4.35 4.83 -14.83
C GLN A 212 -5.83 4.74 -15.21
N GLY A 213 -6.33 5.66 -16.02
CA GLY A 213 -7.72 5.70 -16.45
C GLY A 213 -8.08 4.49 -17.30
N VAL A 214 -9.36 4.09 -17.22
CA VAL A 214 -9.88 3.02 -18.07
C VAL A 214 -9.82 3.45 -19.54
N GLY A 215 -9.14 2.65 -20.38
CA GLY A 215 -8.93 2.99 -21.79
C GLY A 215 -7.94 4.12 -22.03
N ALA A 216 -7.09 4.44 -21.05
CA ALA A 216 -6.02 5.42 -21.17
C ALA A 216 -5.11 5.12 -22.38
N PRO A 217 -4.80 6.13 -23.24
CA PRO A 217 -4.27 5.89 -24.57
C PRO A 217 -2.91 5.18 -24.59
N VAL A 218 -1.97 5.59 -23.76
CA VAL A 218 -0.63 4.97 -23.73
C VAL A 218 -0.71 3.55 -23.19
N LYS A 219 -1.49 3.31 -22.12
CA LYS A 219 -1.73 1.97 -21.60
C LYS A 219 -2.35 1.07 -22.66
N GLN A 220 -3.41 1.55 -23.33
CA GLN A 220 -4.13 0.75 -24.32
C GLN A 220 -3.24 0.39 -25.53
N ALA A 221 -2.43 1.33 -26.00
CA ALA A 221 -1.50 1.09 -27.12
C ALA A 221 -0.47 0.00 -26.78
N LEU A 222 0.07 0.01 -25.55
CA LEU A 222 1.01 -1.01 -25.08
C LEU A 222 0.35 -2.39 -24.92
N VAL A 223 -0.86 -2.44 -24.37
CA VAL A 223 -1.65 -3.68 -24.22
C VAL A 223 -2.00 -4.27 -25.57
N ASP A 224 -2.47 -3.46 -26.53
CA ASP A 224 -2.81 -3.90 -27.89
C ASP A 224 -1.60 -4.44 -28.66
N ALA A 225 -0.41 -3.93 -28.39
CA ALA A 225 0.86 -4.44 -28.94
C ALA A 225 1.38 -5.70 -28.19
N GLY A 226 0.70 -6.13 -27.12
CA GLY A 226 1.13 -7.27 -26.32
C GLY A 226 2.42 -7.00 -25.53
N ILE A 227 2.68 -5.75 -25.15
CA ILE A 227 3.80 -5.36 -24.31
C ILE A 227 3.43 -5.55 -22.85
N GLY A 228 3.85 -6.67 -22.27
CA GLY A 228 3.60 -7.02 -20.88
C GLY A 228 2.15 -7.46 -20.59
N SER A 229 1.94 -8.04 -19.42
CA SER A 229 0.61 -8.41 -18.93
C SER A 229 -0.04 -7.32 -18.08
N GLU A 230 0.75 -6.38 -17.59
CA GLU A 230 0.31 -5.23 -16.79
C GLU A 230 1.15 -4.01 -17.13
N ILE A 231 0.49 -2.88 -17.35
CA ILE A 231 1.11 -1.56 -17.52
C ILE A 231 0.72 -0.70 -16.34
N ILE A 232 1.71 -0.23 -15.61
CA ILE A 232 1.52 0.66 -14.46
C ILE A 232 2.30 1.96 -14.65
N SER A 233 1.98 2.95 -13.86
CA SER A 233 2.72 4.20 -13.78
C SER A 233 2.70 4.75 -12.37
N PHE A 234 3.68 5.56 -12.05
CA PHE A 234 3.66 6.39 -10.86
C PHE A 234 4.30 7.74 -11.13
N PHE A 235 3.93 8.69 -10.33
CA PHE A 235 4.54 10.01 -10.26
C PHE A 235 5.09 10.19 -8.86
N GLU A 236 6.41 10.29 -8.74
CA GLU A 236 7.08 10.54 -7.46
C GLU A 236 7.18 12.05 -7.25
N GLU A 237 6.24 12.59 -6.47
CA GLU A 237 6.14 14.03 -6.18
C GLU A 237 6.85 14.48 -4.90
N SER A 238 7.22 13.55 -4.02
CA SER A 238 7.69 13.84 -2.66
C SER A 238 9.19 14.16 -2.55
N ILE A 239 9.86 14.33 -3.67
CA ILE A 239 11.29 14.65 -3.78
C ILE A 239 11.52 15.99 -4.50
N CYS A 240 12.72 16.57 -4.35
CA CYS A 240 13.07 17.89 -4.89
C CYS A 240 12.81 18.03 -6.40
N GLN A 241 13.16 17.02 -7.16
CA GLN A 241 12.92 16.92 -8.60
C GLN A 241 11.99 15.73 -8.85
N PRO A 242 10.67 15.93 -8.93
CA PRO A 242 9.72 14.85 -9.20
C PRO A 242 10.01 14.12 -10.52
N PHE A 243 9.60 12.87 -10.62
CA PHE A 243 9.71 12.12 -11.86
C PHE A 243 8.46 11.30 -12.14
N PHE A 244 8.24 11.06 -13.42
CA PHE A 244 7.15 10.24 -13.93
C PHE A 244 7.68 8.96 -14.54
N SER A 245 7.05 7.82 -14.24
CA SER A 245 7.45 6.50 -14.74
C SER A 245 6.29 5.74 -15.35
N ILE A 246 6.55 5.05 -16.47
CA ILE A 246 5.67 4.06 -17.09
C ILE A 246 6.41 2.73 -17.07
N ILE A 247 5.80 1.68 -16.53
CA ILE A 247 6.42 0.37 -16.35
C ILE A 247 5.55 -0.71 -17.00
N ALA A 248 6.16 -1.50 -17.88
CA ALA A 248 5.59 -2.75 -18.37
C ALA A 248 6.10 -3.92 -17.53
N LYS A 249 5.18 -4.73 -17.00
CA LYS A 249 5.48 -5.93 -16.22
C LYS A 249 5.18 -7.20 -17.02
N ASN A 250 5.90 -8.26 -16.70
CA ASN A 250 5.74 -9.57 -17.33
C ASN A 250 5.88 -9.49 -18.86
N THR A 251 6.99 -8.93 -19.29
CA THR A 251 7.37 -8.78 -20.70
C THR A 251 8.74 -9.45 -20.98
N GLU A 252 9.29 -9.24 -22.16
CA GLU A 252 10.63 -9.68 -22.54
C GLU A 252 11.54 -8.48 -22.77
N VAL A 253 12.81 -8.55 -22.33
CA VAL A 253 13.81 -7.48 -22.57
C VAL A 253 13.94 -7.14 -24.06
N SER A 254 13.76 -8.12 -24.95
CA SER A 254 13.78 -7.93 -26.40
C SER A 254 12.73 -6.96 -26.93
N LYS A 255 11.68 -6.66 -26.14
CA LYS A 255 10.63 -5.69 -26.49
C LYS A 255 10.95 -4.26 -26.05
N LYS A 256 12.12 -3.99 -25.48
CA LYS A 256 12.54 -2.66 -24.99
C LYS A 256 12.39 -1.55 -26.03
N GLU A 257 12.91 -1.77 -27.24
CA GLU A 257 12.82 -0.77 -28.31
C GLU A 257 11.38 -0.52 -28.77
N GLU A 258 10.58 -1.58 -28.88
CA GLU A 258 9.17 -1.50 -29.24
C GLU A 258 8.34 -0.76 -28.18
N PHE A 259 8.58 -1.05 -26.89
CA PHE A 259 7.97 -0.36 -25.76
C PHE A 259 8.22 1.15 -25.81
N VAL A 260 9.48 1.55 -25.95
CA VAL A 260 9.85 2.99 -26.03
C VAL A 260 9.24 3.65 -27.26
N LYS A 261 9.26 2.95 -28.41
CA LYS A 261 8.69 3.46 -29.66
C LYS A 261 7.18 3.72 -29.53
N ILE A 262 6.42 2.76 -29.00
CA ILE A 262 4.96 2.90 -28.83
C ILE A 262 4.63 4.07 -27.90
N ILE A 263 5.32 4.20 -26.77
CA ILE A 263 5.13 5.33 -25.84
C ILE A 263 5.35 6.65 -26.58
N ARG A 264 6.46 6.77 -27.30
CA ARG A 264 6.78 8.03 -28.00
C ARG A 264 5.78 8.37 -29.10
N GLU A 265 5.42 7.39 -29.92
CA GLU A 265 4.43 7.56 -31.00
C GLU A 265 3.06 7.99 -30.46
N GLU A 266 2.60 7.40 -29.34
CA GLU A 266 1.32 7.79 -28.75
C GLU A 266 1.38 9.15 -28.06
N LEU A 267 2.48 9.47 -27.37
CA LEU A 267 2.70 10.82 -26.80
C LEU A 267 2.79 11.89 -27.88
N GLU A 268 3.49 11.66 -29.00
CA GLU A 268 3.58 12.56 -30.16
C GLU A 268 2.19 12.79 -30.80
N LYS A 269 1.38 11.73 -30.88
CA LYS A 269 -0.01 11.81 -31.37
C LYS A 269 -0.87 12.68 -30.45
N LEU A 270 -0.79 12.48 -29.12
CA LEU A 270 -1.53 13.29 -28.15
C LEU A 270 -1.15 14.75 -28.19
N VAL A 271 0.13 15.07 -28.36
CA VAL A 271 0.59 16.47 -28.56
C VAL A 271 0.04 17.09 -29.83
N LYS A 272 -0.04 16.31 -30.91
CA LYS A 272 -0.48 16.79 -32.21
C LYS A 272 -2.01 16.92 -32.33
N GLU A 273 -2.74 15.92 -31.81
CA GLU A 273 -4.19 15.79 -31.98
C GLU A 273 -4.97 16.38 -30.79
N GLY A 274 -4.30 16.65 -29.68
CA GLY A 274 -4.88 17.06 -28.40
C GLY A 274 -5.26 15.89 -27.51
N ILE A 275 -5.26 16.12 -26.20
CA ILE A 275 -5.73 15.19 -25.18
C ILE A 275 -7.25 15.29 -25.07
N ASN A 276 -7.92 14.16 -24.81
CA ASN A 276 -9.35 14.17 -24.56
C ASN A 276 -9.69 15.05 -23.34
N LYS A 277 -10.47 16.13 -23.56
CA LYS A 277 -10.80 17.12 -22.53
C LYS A 277 -11.68 16.53 -21.41
N ASP A 278 -12.54 15.56 -21.72
CA ASP A 278 -13.36 14.89 -20.71
C ASP A 278 -12.50 14.06 -19.76
N SER A 279 -11.45 13.40 -20.27
CA SER A 279 -10.48 12.69 -19.46
C SER A 279 -9.65 13.61 -18.57
N LEU A 280 -9.21 14.79 -19.08
CA LEU A 280 -8.55 15.80 -18.28
C LEU A 280 -9.45 16.36 -17.17
N ASN A 281 -10.72 16.67 -17.50
CA ASN A 281 -11.70 17.11 -16.53
C ASN A 281 -11.99 16.05 -15.48
N ALA A 282 -12.11 14.79 -15.88
CA ALA A 282 -12.31 13.65 -14.96
C ALA A 282 -11.12 13.53 -13.97
N GLY A 283 -9.90 13.58 -14.46
CA GLY A 283 -8.70 13.57 -13.63
C GLY A 283 -8.62 14.75 -12.66
N LEU A 284 -8.89 15.97 -13.16
CA LEU A 284 -8.93 17.19 -12.32
C LEU A 284 -10.01 17.09 -11.24
N ASN A 285 -11.22 16.61 -11.59
CA ASN A 285 -12.32 16.48 -10.64
C ASN A 285 -12.05 15.42 -9.57
N ALA A 286 -11.48 14.27 -9.96
CA ALA A 286 -11.13 13.21 -9.02
C ALA A 286 -10.07 13.68 -8.01
N LEU A 287 -9.04 14.40 -8.46
CA LEU A 287 -8.03 14.97 -7.58
C LEU A 287 -8.59 16.08 -6.69
N GLU A 288 -9.38 17.01 -7.24
CA GLU A 288 -10.01 18.08 -6.46
C GLU A 288 -10.94 17.50 -5.38
N PHE A 289 -11.72 16.48 -5.71
CA PHE A 289 -12.56 15.78 -4.72
C PHE A 289 -11.71 15.23 -3.58
N ARG A 290 -10.62 14.53 -3.90
CA ARG A 290 -9.68 13.95 -2.92
C ARG A 290 -9.07 15.02 -1.99
N TYR A 291 -8.69 16.16 -2.56
CA TYR A 291 -8.18 17.30 -1.78
C TYR A 291 -9.23 17.93 -0.86
N ARG A 292 -10.48 18.03 -1.31
CA ARG A 292 -11.59 18.59 -0.50
C ARG A 292 -12.04 17.65 0.59
N GLU A 293 -12.13 16.37 0.30
CA GLU A 293 -12.50 15.34 1.28
C GLU A 293 -11.42 15.19 2.35
N ALA A 294 -10.16 15.13 1.91
CA ALA A 294 -8.99 14.86 2.73
C ALA A 294 -9.20 13.64 3.64
N ASP A 295 -9.72 12.57 3.05
CA ASP A 295 -9.82 11.25 3.68
C ASP A 295 -8.56 10.45 3.33
N PHE A 296 -7.82 10.05 4.33
CA PHE A 296 -6.57 9.29 4.22
C PHE A 296 -6.71 7.88 4.80
N GLY A 297 -7.93 7.36 4.88
CA GLY A 297 -8.23 6.03 5.39
C GLY A 297 -7.83 5.88 6.86
N SER A 298 -6.96 4.93 7.15
CA SER A 298 -6.49 4.65 8.52
C SER A 298 -5.41 5.62 9.03
N TYR A 299 -4.87 6.48 8.18
CA TYR A 299 -3.82 7.42 8.58
C TYR A 299 -4.41 8.70 9.20
N PRO A 300 -3.84 9.20 10.30
CA PRO A 300 -4.26 10.48 10.87
C PRO A 300 -4.13 11.63 9.86
N LYS A 301 -5.19 12.44 9.74
CA LYS A 301 -5.21 13.57 8.78
C LYS A 301 -4.03 14.53 8.98
N GLY A 302 -3.70 14.85 10.22
CA GLY A 302 -2.55 15.72 10.53
C GLY A 302 -1.23 15.14 10.05
N LEU A 303 -1.00 13.83 10.17
CA LEU A 303 0.19 13.18 9.64
C LEU A 303 0.30 13.37 8.12
N MET A 304 -0.77 13.10 7.39
CA MET A 304 -0.75 13.20 5.93
C MET A 304 -0.55 14.63 5.44
N TYR A 305 -1.17 15.60 6.09
CA TYR A 305 -0.89 17.03 5.81
C TYR A 305 0.57 17.39 6.11
N GLY A 306 1.13 16.90 7.22
CA GLY A 306 2.53 17.14 7.56
C GLY A 306 3.48 16.57 6.51
N LEU A 307 3.25 15.34 6.06
CA LEU A 307 4.05 14.72 4.99
C LEU A 307 3.95 15.51 3.69
N GLN A 308 2.74 15.91 3.27
CA GLN A 308 2.54 16.69 2.06
C GLN A 308 3.16 18.12 2.15
N MET A 309 3.21 18.72 3.34
CA MET A 309 3.93 19.97 3.55
C MET A 309 5.42 19.83 3.28
N PHE A 310 6.03 18.70 3.64
CA PHE A 310 7.46 18.47 3.42
C PHE A 310 7.84 18.37 1.95
N ASP A 311 6.92 18.10 1.05
CA ASP A 311 7.19 18.10 -0.41
C ASP A 311 7.61 19.48 -0.94
N SER A 312 7.41 20.53 -0.16
CA SER A 312 7.88 21.88 -0.47
C SER A 312 8.70 22.51 0.66
N TRP A 313 8.33 22.29 1.91
CA TRP A 313 8.93 22.95 3.08
C TRP A 313 10.41 22.59 3.26
N LEU A 314 10.81 21.36 2.89
CA LEU A 314 12.22 20.94 2.94
C LEU A 314 13.11 21.73 1.97
N TYR A 315 12.56 22.22 0.88
CA TYR A 315 13.30 22.88 -0.20
C TYR A 315 13.17 24.41 -0.18
N ASP A 316 12.12 24.92 0.48
CA ASP A 316 11.91 26.36 0.67
C ASP A 316 11.12 26.59 1.97
N SER A 317 11.80 27.10 3.00
CA SER A 317 11.22 27.34 4.33
C SER A 317 10.05 28.33 4.33
N GLU A 318 9.93 29.16 3.30
CA GLU A 318 8.83 30.13 3.14
C GLU A 318 7.59 29.54 2.47
N LYS A 319 7.64 28.26 2.03
CA LYS A 319 6.58 27.61 1.26
C LYS A 319 6.00 26.32 1.88
N PRO A 320 5.68 26.29 3.19
CA PRO A 320 5.19 25.03 3.81
C PRO A 320 3.80 24.57 3.31
N PHE A 321 2.96 25.48 2.80
CA PHE A 321 1.54 25.22 2.53
C PHE A 321 1.16 25.16 1.04
N ILE A 322 2.12 25.24 0.12
CA ILE A 322 1.80 25.41 -1.30
C ILE A 322 1.05 24.21 -1.89
N HIS A 323 1.29 22.98 -1.38
CA HIS A 323 0.64 21.78 -1.89
C HIS A 323 -0.69 21.46 -1.19
N ILE A 324 -0.85 21.81 0.08
CA ILE A 324 -2.15 21.60 0.76
C ILE A 324 -3.19 22.67 0.41
N SER A 325 -2.76 23.86 -0.06
CA SER A 325 -3.63 24.94 -0.53
C SER A 325 -3.85 24.88 -2.04
N ALA A 326 -4.46 23.79 -2.55
CA ALA A 326 -4.50 23.48 -3.97
C ALA A 326 -5.70 24.02 -4.75
N ASN A 327 -6.75 24.57 -4.09
CA ASN A 327 -8.00 24.99 -4.77
C ASN A 327 -7.76 25.97 -5.95
N ASP A 328 -6.92 26.97 -5.77
CA ASP A 328 -6.59 27.93 -6.84
C ASP A 328 -5.80 27.27 -7.97
N THR A 329 -5.04 26.22 -7.67
CA THR A 329 -4.28 25.47 -8.68
C THR A 329 -5.22 24.72 -9.60
N PHE A 330 -6.23 24.02 -9.05
CA PHE A 330 -7.24 23.36 -9.88
C PHE A 330 -7.97 24.32 -10.83
N LYS A 331 -8.32 25.51 -10.34
CA LYS A 331 -8.94 26.55 -11.19
C LYS A 331 -8.02 26.98 -12.33
N ARG A 332 -6.75 27.30 -12.01
CA ARG A 332 -5.77 27.69 -13.05
C ARG A 332 -5.52 26.57 -14.06
N LEU A 333 -5.45 25.31 -13.63
CA LEU A 333 -5.24 24.18 -14.52
C LEU A 333 -6.41 23.98 -15.49
N ARG A 334 -7.67 24.21 -15.06
CA ARG A 334 -8.83 24.19 -15.97
C ARG A 334 -8.75 25.31 -17.02
N GLU A 335 -8.31 26.51 -16.62
CA GLU A 335 -8.10 27.61 -17.57
C GLU A 335 -6.97 27.28 -18.57
N LYS A 336 -5.83 26.79 -18.09
CA LYS A 336 -4.67 26.40 -18.90
C LYS A 336 -4.93 25.19 -19.82
N MET A 337 -5.87 24.29 -19.45
CA MET A 337 -6.25 23.14 -20.28
C MET A 337 -6.77 23.58 -21.65
N GLU A 338 -7.48 24.72 -21.72
CA GLU A 338 -8.00 25.23 -22.99
C GLU A 338 -6.91 25.72 -23.94
N ASP A 339 -5.74 26.08 -23.41
CA ASP A 339 -4.58 26.61 -24.16
C ASP A 339 -3.53 25.52 -24.49
N GLY A 340 -3.82 24.23 -24.31
CA GLY A 340 -2.91 23.13 -24.64
C GLY A 340 -1.73 22.98 -23.64
N TYR A 341 -1.95 23.37 -22.41
CA TYR A 341 -0.91 23.28 -21.36
C TYR A 341 -0.44 21.85 -21.12
N PHE A 342 -1.37 20.89 -21.00
CA PHE A 342 -1.03 19.47 -20.73
C PHE A 342 -0.24 18.85 -21.89
N GLU A 343 -0.58 19.18 -23.14
CA GLU A 343 0.16 18.77 -24.32
C GLU A 343 1.58 19.37 -24.31
N SER A 344 1.73 20.62 -23.87
CA SER A 344 3.04 21.25 -23.74
C SER A 344 3.92 20.58 -22.66
N LEU A 345 3.31 20.06 -21.59
CA LEU A 345 4.02 19.29 -20.56
C LEU A 345 4.54 17.96 -21.12
N ILE A 346 3.71 17.24 -21.87
CA ILE A 346 4.13 16.01 -22.56
C ILE A 346 5.31 16.30 -23.50
N GLN A 347 5.21 17.34 -24.34
CA GLN A 347 6.30 17.70 -25.24
C GLN A 347 7.59 18.02 -24.48
N THR A 348 7.50 18.88 -23.47
CA THR A 348 8.67 19.38 -22.75
C THR A 348 9.34 18.31 -21.88
N TYR A 349 8.56 17.57 -21.11
CA TYR A 349 9.11 16.70 -20.06
C TYR A 349 9.18 15.23 -20.46
N LEU A 350 8.29 14.73 -21.34
CA LEU A 350 8.28 13.34 -21.72
C LEU A 350 8.93 13.08 -23.09
N LEU A 351 8.87 14.01 -24.04
CA LEU A 351 9.42 13.83 -25.39
C LEU A 351 10.79 14.46 -25.59
N ASP A 352 10.94 15.78 -25.29
CA ASP A 352 12.17 16.53 -25.57
C ASP A 352 13.19 16.50 -24.44
N ASN A 353 12.78 16.14 -23.23
CA ASN A 353 13.63 16.08 -22.05
C ASN A 353 14.70 14.99 -22.21
N THR A 354 15.98 15.33 -22.00
CA THR A 354 17.10 14.39 -21.97
C THR A 354 17.34 13.80 -20.58
N HIS A 355 16.80 14.42 -19.52
CA HIS A 355 16.87 13.87 -18.16
C HIS A 355 15.85 12.75 -17.98
N ARG A 356 16.11 11.64 -18.64
CA ARG A 356 15.29 10.43 -18.72
C ARG A 356 16.16 9.20 -18.59
N SER A 357 15.50 8.10 -18.24
CA SER A 357 16.13 6.78 -18.29
C SER A 357 15.18 5.70 -18.81
N ILE A 358 15.78 4.65 -19.37
CA ILE A 358 15.12 3.39 -19.65
C ILE A 358 15.79 2.34 -18.76
N VAL A 359 15.00 1.70 -17.91
CA VAL A 359 15.51 0.67 -17.00
C VAL A 359 14.86 -0.66 -17.30
N THR A 360 15.67 -1.73 -17.34
CA THR A 360 15.16 -3.09 -17.45
C THR A 360 15.55 -3.91 -16.22
N ALA A 361 14.67 -4.78 -15.78
CA ALA A 361 14.95 -5.79 -14.77
C ALA A 361 14.55 -7.17 -15.31
N ALA A 362 15.54 -8.03 -15.56
CA ALA A 362 15.32 -9.36 -16.07
C ALA A 362 15.35 -10.42 -14.95
N PRO A 363 14.53 -11.47 -15.03
CA PRO A 363 14.63 -12.58 -14.09
C PRO A 363 15.95 -13.33 -14.28
N LYS A 364 16.54 -13.80 -13.17
CA LYS A 364 17.70 -14.69 -13.17
C LYS A 364 17.53 -15.77 -12.13
N THR A 365 17.35 -17.01 -12.61
CA THR A 365 17.25 -18.18 -11.73
C THR A 365 18.57 -18.40 -10.98
N GLY A 366 18.50 -18.64 -9.66
CA GLY A 366 19.65 -18.92 -8.81
C GLY A 366 20.45 -17.69 -8.36
N LEU A 367 20.01 -16.47 -8.67
CA LEU A 367 20.70 -15.22 -8.26
C LEU A 367 20.83 -15.10 -6.74
N THR A 368 19.78 -15.42 -5.99
CA THR A 368 19.82 -15.45 -4.51
C THR A 368 20.92 -16.38 -4.00
N ALA A 369 21.01 -17.59 -4.56
CA ALA A 369 22.03 -18.54 -4.15
C ALA A 369 23.47 -18.11 -4.53
N GLU A 370 23.62 -17.32 -5.60
CA GLU A 370 24.90 -16.69 -5.95
C GLU A 370 25.28 -15.61 -4.93
N GLN A 371 24.33 -14.75 -4.55
CA GLN A 371 24.51 -13.69 -3.56
C GLN A 371 24.84 -14.26 -2.16
N ASP A 372 24.09 -15.25 -1.69
CA ASP A 372 24.35 -15.92 -0.40
C ASP A 372 25.72 -16.60 -0.37
N ARG A 373 26.13 -17.23 -1.46
CA ARG A 373 27.47 -17.82 -1.59
C ARG A 373 28.58 -16.76 -1.57
N ALA A 374 28.37 -15.63 -2.25
CA ALA A 374 29.32 -14.53 -2.28
C ALA A 374 29.47 -13.90 -0.88
N GLU A 375 28.37 -13.71 -0.16
CA GLU A 375 28.36 -13.24 1.23
C GLU A 375 29.08 -14.22 2.15
N ALA A 376 28.74 -15.50 2.10
CA ALA A 376 29.39 -16.54 2.89
C ALA A 376 30.91 -16.64 2.61
N GLU A 377 31.29 -16.48 1.33
CA GLU A 377 32.70 -16.48 0.94
C GLU A 377 33.44 -15.23 1.47
N LYS A 378 32.80 -14.06 1.46
CA LYS A 378 33.34 -12.81 2.06
C LYS A 378 33.58 -13.00 3.55
N CYS A 379 32.58 -13.52 4.27
CA CYS A 379 32.69 -13.83 5.70
C CYS A 379 33.78 -14.86 5.98
N ARG A 380 33.85 -15.94 5.19
CA ARG A 380 34.89 -16.96 5.32
C ARG A 380 36.29 -16.39 5.09
N LYS A 381 36.50 -15.61 4.03
CA LYS A 381 37.80 -14.98 3.75
C LYS A 381 38.26 -14.10 4.94
N TYR A 382 37.34 -13.32 5.50
CA TYR A 382 37.63 -12.53 6.68
C TYR A 382 37.95 -13.42 7.89
N PHE A 383 37.14 -14.46 8.16
CA PHE A 383 37.35 -15.41 9.24
C PHE A 383 38.70 -16.11 9.16
N ASP A 384 39.18 -16.44 7.96
CA ASP A 384 40.48 -17.10 7.74
C ASP A 384 41.69 -16.16 8.05
N THR A 385 41.45 -14.84 8.08
CA THR A 385 42.47 -13.85 8.47
C THR A 385 42.60 -13.67 9.98
N LEU A 386 41.59 -14.10 10.75
CA LEU A 386 41.52 -13.90 12.19
C LEU A 386 42.40 -14.88 12.93
N SER A 387 43.14 -14.37 13.94
CA SER A 387 43.82 -15.18 14.93
C SER A 387 42.82 -15.92 15.84
N GLN A 388 43.30 -16.92 16.56
CA GLN A 388 42.48 -17.65 17.52
C GLN A 388 41.86 -16.72 18.59
N GLU A 389 42.64 -15.76 19.08
CA GLU A 389 42.18 -14.78 20.07
C GLU A 389 41.08 -13.88 19.51
N GLU A 390 41.19 -13.44 18.25
CA GLU A 390 40.16 -12.64 17.61
C GLU A 390 38.86 -13.43 17.42
N LYS A 391 38.92 -14.71 17.06
CA LYS A 391 37.74 -15.60 16.98
C LYS A 391 37.08 -15.79 18.34
N GLU A 392 37.85 -16.01 19.39
CA GLU A 392 37.36 -16.10 20.78
C GLU A 392 36.73 -14.77 21.23
N ASN A 393 37.25 -13.63 20.77
CA ASN A 393 36.68 -12.31 21.02
C ASN A 393 35.32 -12.15 20.33
N LEU A 394 35.19 -12.54 19.06
CA LEU A 394 33.94 -12.50 18.35
C LEU A 394 32.85 -13.37 18.99
N VAL A 395 33.19 -14.59 19.42
CA VAL A 395 32.26 -15.45 20.17
C VAL A 395 31.81 -14.76 21.45
N ARG A 396 32.74 -14.17 22.21
CA ARG A 396 32.39 -13.42 23.42
C ARG A 396 31.51 -12.20 23.14
N GLU A 397 31.78 -11.43 22.08
CA GLU A 397 30.96 -10.30 21.68
C GLU A 397 29.54 -10.75 21.30
N THR A 398 29.40 -11.87 20.59
CA THR A 398 28.11 -12.49 20.28
C THR A 398 27.36 -12.86 21.54
N GLU A 399 28.01 -13.54 22.49
CA GLU A 399 27.42 -13.91 23.79
C GLU A 399 27.05 -12.68 24.64
N GLU A 400 27.86 -11.63 24.62
CA GLU A 400 27.58 -10.38 25.34
C GLU A 400 26.41 -9.63 24.73
N LEU A 401 26.29 -9.60 23.40
CA LEU A 401 25.17 -9.00 22.72
C LEU A 401 23.86 -9.77 23.00
N THR A 402 23.92 -11.11 22.94
CA THR A 402 22.79 -11.98 23.29
C THR A 402 22.36 -11.73 24.75
N ARG A 403 23.31 -11.64 25.69
CA ARG A 403 23.01 -11.34 27.09
C ARG A 403 22.34 -9.96 27.23
N TYR A 404 22.86 -8.94 26.56
CA TYR A 404 22.30 -7.59 26.56
C TYR A 404 20.84 -7.58 26.05
N GLN A 405 20.55 -8.38 25.04
CA GLN A 405 19.20 -8.55 24.49
C GLN A 405 18.27 -9.32 25.44
N GLU A 406 18.81 -10.22 26.27
CA GLU A 406 18.03 -11.04 27.20
C GLU A 406 17.83 -10.39 28.57
N GLU A 407 18.74 -9.53 29.00
CA GLU A 407 18.64 -8.87 30.29
C GLU A 407 17.44 -7.91 30.32
N PRO A 408 16.52 -8.04 31.31
CA PRO A 408 15.41 -7.12 31.42
C PRO A 408 15.93 -5.73 31.81
N THR A 409 15.34 -4.72 31.20
CA THR A 409 15.65 -3.31 31.57
C THR A 409 15.42 -3.07 33.06
N PRO A 410 16.37 -2.45 33.77
CA PRO A 410 16.23 -2.17 35.19
C PRO A 410 14.94 -1.39 35.49
N LYS A 411 14.27 -1.76 36.58
CA LYS A 411 13.00 -1.13 36.96
C LYS A 411 13.13 0.39 37.13
N GLU A 412 14.26 0.85 37.63
CA GLU A 412 14.57 2.27 37.82
C GLU A 412 14.61 3.05 36.50
N ASP A 413 15.00 2.40 35.40
CA ASP A 413 15.00 3.00 34.07
C ASP A 413 13.61 2.97 33.43
N LEU A 414 12.87 1.88 33.62
CA LEU A 414 11.46 1.80 33.18
C LEU A 414 10.57 2.85 33.87
N GLU A 415 10.83 3.17 35.14
CA GLU A 415 10.08 4.18 35.90
C GLU A 415 10.33 5.62 35.42
N LYS A 416 11.37 5.88 34.62
CA LYS A 416 11.65 7.18 33.99
C LYS A 416 10.73 7.47 32.81
N ILE A 417 10.18 6.42 32.16
CA ILE A 417 9.31 6.56 31.01
C ILE A 417 7.93 7.08 31.49
N PRO A 418 7.44 8.21 30.96
CA PRO A 418 6.14 8.74 31.35
C PRO A 418 5.02 7.82 30.84
N LEU A 419 4.17 7.38 31.73
CA LEU A 419 3.06 6.47 31.45
C LEU A 419 1.71 7.09 31.81
N LEU A 420 0.65 6.62 31.15
CA LEU A 420 -0.71 6.88 31.57
C LEU A 420 -1.05 6.09 32.85
N SER A 421 -1.82 6.72 33.73
CA SER A 421 -2.49 6.04 34.83
C SER A 421 -3.86 5.51 34.36
N ARG A 422 -4.52 4.69 35.20
CA ARG A 422 -5.87 4.18 34.87
C ARG A 422 -6.92 5.30 34.84
N GLU A 423 -6.68 6.37 35.60
CA GLU A 423 -7.55 7.54 35.71
C GLU A 423 -7.52 8.36 34.40
N ASP A 424 -6.43 8.31 33.63
CA ASP A 424 -6.26 9.03 32.38
C ASP A 424 -7.00 8.34 31.21
N ILE A 425 -7.48 7.10 31.40
CA ILE A 425 -8.19 6.34 30.38
C ILE A 425 -9.68 6.71 30.37
N GLY A 426 -10.21 7.10 29.24
CA GLY A 426 -11.63 7.37 29.05
C GLY A 426 -12.52 6.17 29.39
N LYS A 427 -13.57 6.38 30.18
CA LYS A 427 -14.47 5.31 30.67
C LYS A 427 -15.65 5.03 29.75
N LYS A 428 -15.88 5.87 28.75
CA LYS A 428 -17.02 5.75 27.82
C LYS A 428 -16.51 5.49 26.40
N ALA A 429 -17.17 4.58 25.70
CA ALA A 429 -16.96 4.41 24.26
C ALA A 429 -17.42 5.68 23.52
N LEU A 430 -16.77 5.99 22.40
CA LEU A 430 -17.24 7.04 21.50
C LEU A 430 -18.66 6.71 21.02
N PRO A 431 -19.57 7.69 20.95
CA PRO A 431 -20.92 7.46 20.45
C PRO A 431 -20.85 7.08 18.96
N PHE A 432 -21.70 6.15 18.57
CA PHE A 432 -21.87 5.72 17.19
C PHE A 432 -23.29 6.01 16.74
N SER A 433 -23.46 6.89 15.75
CA SER A 433 -24.78 7.20 15.21
C SER A 433 -25.23 6.10 14.27
N ASN A 434 -26.38 5.50 14.51
CA ASN A 434 -27.01 4.50 13.66
C ASN A 434 -28.52 4.57 13.79
N ILE A 435 -29.19 5.18 12.80
CA ILE A 435 -30.63 5.37 12.75
C ILE A 435 -31.19 4.45 11.67
N GLU A 436 -31.99 3.46 12.07
CA GLU A 436 -32.66 2.58 11.13
C GLU A 436 -33.93 3.24 10.57
N LYS A 437 -34.08 3.20 9.26
CA LYS A 437 -35.26 3.68 8.53
C LYS A 437 -35.75 2.61 7.55
N ASP A 438 -37.01 2.65 7.23
CA ASP A 438 -37.60 1.88 6.13
C ASP A 438 -37.96 2.85 5.00
N VAL A 439 -37.42 2.63 3.80
CA VAL A 439 -37.69 3.46 2.64
C VAL A 439 -38.25 2.55 1.54
N LYS A 440 -39.55 2.56 1.37
CA LYS A 440 -40.28 1.75 0.37
C LYS A 440 -40.00 0.24 0.46
N GLY A 441 -39.86 -0.26 1.71
CA GLY A 441 -39.56 -1.66 2.01
C GLY A 441 -38.10 -2.03 1.98
N THR A 442 -37.18 -1.07 1.72
CA THR A 442 -35.75 -1.26 1.83
C THR A 442 -35.24 -0.70 3.14
N LYS A 443 -34.47 -1.50 3.87
CA LYS A 443 -33.80 -1.07 5.10
C LYS A 443 -32.69 -0.08 4.78
N VAL A 444 -32.72 1.10 5.43
CA VAL A 444 -31.71 2.15 5.32
C VAL A 444 -31.07 2.41 6.70
N LEU A 445 -29.77 2.41 6.77
CA LEU A 445 -28.97 2.78 7.94
C LEU A 445 -28.43 4.19 7.74
N HIS A 446 -28.95 5.17 8.50
CA HIS A 446 -28.45 6.54 8.46
C HIS A 446 -27.49 6.78 9.63
N HIS A 447 -26.26 7.17 9.29
CA HIS A 447 -25.22 7.59 10.21
C HIS A 447 -25.12 9.11 10.18
N ASP A 448 -25.64 9.77 11.23
CA ASP A 448 -25.69 11.23 11.34
C ASP A 448 -24.32 11.78 11.79
N TYR A 449 -23.54 12.26 10.83
CA TYR A 449 -22.26 12.90 11.01
C TYR A 449 -22.10 14.09 10.08
N PHE A 450 -21.29 15.05 10.48
CA PHE A 450 -20.87 16.14 9.60
C PHE A 450 -19.93 15.62 8.50
N THR A 451 -20.31 15.78 7.24
CA THR A 451 -19.60 15.27 6.08
C THR A 451 -19.22 16.36 5.06
N ASN A 452 -19.37 17.63 5.42
CA ASN A 452 -19.02 18.78 4.57
C ASN A 452 -19.67 18.72 3.16
N GLY A 453 -20.95 18.29 3.07
CA GLY A 453 -21.70 18.21 1.79
C GLY A 453 -21.38 16.98 0.96
N ILE A 454 -20.67 15.99 1.50
CA ILE A 454 -20.41 14.71 0.84
C ILE A 454 -21.36 13.64 1.40
N TYR A 455 -21.99 12.89 0.52
CA TYR A 455 -22.72 11.66 0.86
C TYR A 455 -21.78 10.45 0.70
N TYR A 456 -21.71 9.62 1.75
CA TYR A 456 -21.06 8.31 1.71
C TYR A 456 -22.18 7.27 1.62
N ILE A 457 -22.32 6.67 0.45
CA ILE A 457 -23.41 5.75 0.13
C ILE A 457 -22.84 4.34 0.01
N ASP A 458 -23.40 3.41 0.77
CA ASP A 458 -23.15 1.97 0.66
C ASP A 458 -24.45 1.26 0.31
N LEU A 459 -24.51 0.51 -0.80
CA LEU A 459 -25.59 -0.43 -1.08
C LEU A 459 -25.09 -1.85 -0.90
N TYR A 460 -25.75 -2.59 -0.02
CA TYR A 460 -25.39 -3.95 0.37
C TYR A 460 -26.34 -4.94 -0.28
N PHE A 461 -25.80 -5.91 -1.01
CA PHE A 461 -26.57 -6.99 -1.65
C PHE A 461 -26.14 -8.34 -1.07
N ASP A 462 -27.09 -9.11 -0.52
CA ASP A 462 -26.79 -10.41 0.13
C ASP A 462 -26.33 -11.45 -0.89
N ILE A 463 -25.07 -11.88 -0.77
CA ILE A 463 -24.45 -12.91 -1.63
C ILE A 463 -24.21 -14.23 -0.90
N LYS A 464 -24.60 -14.34 0.37
CA LYS A 464 -24.30 -15.54 1.18
C LYS A 464 -24.80 -16.85 0.55
N PRO A 465 -25.98 -16.92 -0.09
CA PRO A 465 -26.45 -18.14 -0.74
C PRO A 465 -25.58 -18.59 -1.93
N LEU A 466 -24.87 -17.66 -2.58
CA LEU A 466 -24.09 -17.90 -3.80
C LEU A 466 -22.63 -18.30 -3.53
N LEU A 467 -22.12 -18.07 -2.31
CA LEU A 467 -20.70 -18.23 -2.00
C LEU A 467 -20.15 -19.66 -2.18
N ALA A 468 -20.98 -20.67 -1.92
CA ALA A 468 -20.53 -22.06 -1.96
C ALA A 468 -20.04 -22.49 -3.35
N GLU A 469 -20.60 -21.92 -4.40
CA GLU A 469 -20.36 -22.30 -5.79
C GLU A 469 -19.62 -21.19 -6.57
N TYR A 470 -19.83 -19.91 -6.24
CA TYR A 470 -19.44 -18.81 -7.11
C TYR A 470 -18.51 -17.76 -6.46
N ALA A 471 -17.95 -18.01 -5.26
CA ALA A 471 -17.14 -17.04 -4.55
C ALA A 471 -16.07 -16.35 -5.44
N PRO A 472 -15.20 -17.04 -6.20
CA PRO A 472 -14.20 -16.37 -7.04
C PRO A 472 -14.81 -15.60 -8.22
N TYR A 473 -15.93 -16.06 -8.77
CA TYR A 473 -16.65 -15.34 -9.85
C TYR A 473 -17.30 -14.06 -9.35
N ILE A 474 -17.79 -14.06 -8.10
CA ILE A 474 -18.32 -12.84 -7.44
C ILE A 474 -17.21 -11.82 -7.28
N SER A 475 -16.01 -12.22 -6.86
CA SER A 475 -14.86 -11.32 -6.78
C SER A 475 -14.42 -10.81 -8.16
N LEU A 476 -14.43 -11.66 -9.20
CA LEU A 476 -14.14 -11.20 -10.56
C LEU A 476 -15.17 -10.18 -11.04
N LEU A 477 -16.46 -10.39 -10.73
CA LEU A 477 -17.54 -9.49 -11.12
C LEU A 477 -17.34 -8.07 -10.56
N THR A 478 -16.84 -7.93 -9.31
CA THR A 478 -16.57 -6.59 -8.73
C THR A 478 -15.55 -5.77 -9.54
N SER A 479 -14.64 -6.44 -10.26
CA SER A 479 -13.63 -5.79 -11.10
C SER A 479 -14.11 -5.42 -12.50
N LEU A 480 -15.26 -5.96 -12.91
CA LEU A 480 -15.81 -5.74 -14.25
C LEU A 480 -16.82 -4.61 -14.29
N ILE A 481 -17.68 -4.53 -13.26
CA ILE A 481 -18.75 -3.51 -13.21
C ILE A 481 -18.11 -2.11 -13.14
N GLY A 482 -18.47 -1.25 -14.10
CA GLY A 482 -17.88 0.09 -14.23
C GLY A 482 -16.59 0.15 -15.07
N CYS A 483 -16.07 -1.00 -15.53
CA CYS A 483 -14.82 -1.09 -16.29
C CYS A 483 -14.99 -1.68 -17.70
N VAL A 484 -16.21 -1.99 -18.11
CA VAL A 484 -16.59 -2.48 -19.44
C VAL A 484 -17.51 -1.48 -20.14
N ASP A 485 -17.69 -1.63 -21.46
CA ASP A 485 -18.69 -0.85 -22.22
C ASP A 485 -20.11 -1.10 -21.68
N THR A 486 -20.97 -0.12 -21.88
CA THR A 486 -22.42 -0.19 -21.63
C THR A 486 -23.17 0.09 -22.93
N ASP A 487 -24.52 -0.01 -22.91
CA ASP A 487 -25.31 0.36 -24.08
C ASP A 487 -25.20 1.84 -24.45
N ALA A 488 -24.91 2.72 -23.47
CA ALA A 488 -24.86 4.17 -23.67
C ALA A 488 -23.45 4.72 -23.84
N HIS A 489 -22.46 4.09 -23.23
CA HIS A 489 -21.09 4.60 -23.19
C HIS A 489 -20.08 3.49 -23.47
N ASP A 490 -19.00 3.82 -24.19
CA ASP A 490 -17.79 2.99 -24.13
C ASP A 490 -17.12 3.11 -22.75
N LYS A 491 -16.20 2.20 -22.45
CA LYS A 491 -15.54 2.11 -21.13
C LYS A 491 -14.83 3.40 -20.72
N LEU A 492 -14.26 4.15 -21.67
CA LEU A 492 -13.57 5.42 -21.38
C LEU A 492 -14.58 6.52 -21.04
N ALA A 493 -15.60 6.69 -21.87
CA ALA A 493 -16.66 7.67 -21.65
C ALA A 493 -17.40 7.39 -20.34
N PHE A 494 -17.68 6.11 -20.04
CA PHE A 494 -18.34 5.71 -18.79
C PHE A 494 -17.49 6.01 -17.56
N SER A 495 -16.21 5.67 -17.61
CA SER A 495 -15.27 5.98 -16.53
C SER A 495 -15.12 7.49 -16.29
N ASN A 496 -15.08 8.28 -17.37
CA ASN A 496 -15.02 9.74 -17.28
C ASN A 496 -16.30 10.32 -16.66
N GLU A 497 -17.49 9.82 -17.05
CA GLU A 497 -18.77 10.22 -16.44
C GLU A 497 -18.81 9.90 -14.94
N ILE A 498 -18.35 8.72 -14.53
CA ILE A 498 -18.25 8.34 -13.12
C ILE A 498 -17.38 9.36 -12.36
N LEU A 499 -16.16 9.62 -12.82
CA LEU A 499 -15.20 10.48 -12.11
C LEU A 499 -15.56 11.98 -12.13
N GLN A 500 -16.34 12.41 -13.13
CA GLN A 500 -16.90 13.77 -13.15
C GLN A 500 -18.01 13.95 -12.11
N ASN A 501 -18.65 12.89 -11.67
CA ASN A 501 -19.82 12.94 -10.81
C ASN A 501 -19.64 12.34 -9.42
N ALA A 502 -18.65 11.44 -9.23
CA ALA A 502 -18.37 10.77 -7.97
C ALA A 502 -16.89 10.89 -7.59
N GLY A 503 -16.61 10.97 -6.29
CA GLY A 503 -15.25 10.82 -5.74
C GLY A 503 -14.85 9.36 -5.55
N ASP A 504 -15.84 8.46 -5.46
CA ASP A 504 -15.66 7.02 -5.44
C ASP A 504 -16.91 6.35 -6.06
N PHE A 505 -16.70 5.23 -6.77
CA PHE A 505 -17.74 4.42 -7.39
C PHE A 505 -17.19 3.00 -7.54
N THR A 506 -17.28 2.21 -6.48
CA THR A 506 -16.60 0.92 -6.41
C THR A 506 -17.54 -0.20 -5.99
N PHE A 507 -17.18 -1.42 -6.40
CA PHE A 507 -17.79 -2.65 -5.94
C PHE A 507 -16.77 -3.46 -5.15
N ASP A 508 -17.20 -4.01 -4.01
CA ASP A 508 -16.36 -4.82 -3.15
C ASP A 508 -17.17 -5.95 -2.50
N THR A 509 -16.52 -6.87 -1.80
CA THR A 509 -17.15 -7.91 -1.02
C THR A 509 -16.91 -7.71 0.47
N LEU A 510 -17.94 -7.94 1.29
CA LEU A 510 -17.85 -7.87 2.74
C LEU A 510 -18.31 -9.16 3.38
N LEU A 511 -17.42 -9.79 4.13
CA LEU A 511 -17.73 -10.87 5.05
C LEU A 511 -17.67 -10.37 6.49
N SER A 512 -18.75 -10.47 7.22
CA SER A 512 -18.83 -9.99 8.61
C SER A 512 -19.48 -11.00 9.52
N ARG A 513 -18.79 -11.36 10.63
CA ARG A 513 -19.36 -12.22 11.68
C ARG A 513 -20.41 -11.44 12.49
N LYS A 514 -21.47 -12.13 12.86
CA LYS A 514 -22.50 -11.55 13.72
C LYS A 514 -21.99 -11.44 15.15
N TYR A 515 -22.14 -10.23 15.73
CA TYR A 515 -21.73 -9.98 17.11
C TYR A 515 -22.34 -10.98 18.09
N LYS A 516 -21.53 -11.57 18.98
CA LYS A 516 -21.89 -12.64 19.93
C LYS A 516 -22.41 -13.94 19.33
N GLN A 517 -22.38 -14.10 18.01
CA GLN A 517 -22.79 -15.32 17.32
C GLN A 517 -21.69 -15.73 16.31
N PRO A 518 -20.54 -16.23 16.76
CA PRO A 518 -19.34 -16.39 15.94
C PRO A 518 -19.48 -17.40 14.80
N LYS A 519 -20.45 -18.30 14.87
CA LYS A 519 -20.77 -19.26 13.79
C LYS A 519 -21.64 -18.65 12.69
N GLU A 520 -22.28 -17.52 12.98
CA GLU A 520 -23.11 -16.80 12.02
C GLU A 520 -22.32 -15.65 11.39
N TYR A 521 -22.45 -15.52 10.09
CA TYR A 521 -21.86 -14.43 9.31
C TYR A 521 -22.87 -13.92 8.27
N LYS A 522 -22.65 -12.70 7.85
CA LYS A 522 -23.27 -12.08 6.66
C LYS A 522 -22.23 -11.92 5.58
N ALA A 523 -22.68 -11.96 4.35
CA ALA A 523 -21.85 -11.76 3.19
C ALA A 523 -22.58 -10.85 2.20
N PHE A 524 -21.92 -9.77 1.79
CA PHE A 524 -22.51 -8.79 0.88
C PHE A 524 -21.55 -8.49 -0.27
N MET A 525 -22.10 -8.28 -1.45
CA MET A 525 -21.47 -7.41 -2.43
C MET A 525 -21.91 -5.99 -2.07
N ILE A 526 -20.96 -5.07 -2.04
CA ILE A 526 -21.21 -3.67 -1.67
C ILE A 526 -20.86 -2.80 -2.86
N PHE A 527 -21.82 -1.95 -3.23
CA PHE A 527 -21.53 -0.76 -4.03
C PHE A 527 -21.22 0.40 -3.08
N ARG A 528 -20.14 1.10 -3.29
CA ARG A 528 -19.74 2.30 -2.54
C ARG A 528 -19.64 3.49 -3.45
N ALA A 529 -20.20 4.62 -3.01
CA ALA A 529 -20.00 5.89 -3.67
C ALA A 529 -19.75 7.02 -2.67
N LYS A 530 -18.86 7.91 -3.04
CA LYS A 530 -18.64 9.20 -2.39
C LYS A 530 -19.09 10.27 -3.38
N VAL A 531 -20.05 11.09 -3.01
CA VAL A 531 -20.70 12.00 -3.96
C VAL A 531 -21.12 13.30 -3.30
N PHE A 532 -20.98 14.43 -4.01
CA PHE A 532 -21.59 15.68 -3.56
C PHE A 532 -23.11 15.59 -3.69
N GLU A 533 -23.81 16.21 -2.76
CA GLU A 533 -25.27 16.14 -2.65
C GLU A 533 -25.99 16.39 -3.97
N GLU A 534 -25.59 17.42 -4.73
CA GLU A 534 -26.20 17.81 -6.00
C GLU A 534 -25.96 16.82 -7.15
N LYS A 535 -25.01 15.88 -7.00
CA LYS A 535 -24.64 14.87 -8.01
C LYS A 535 -25.25 13.49 -7.76
N THR A 536 -25.96 13.32 -6.65
CA THR A 536 -26.45 12.01 -6.19
C THR A 536 -27.40 11.33 -7.19
N GLU A 537 -28.32 12.06 -7.81
CA GLU A 537 -29.23 11.49 -8.82
C GLU A 537 -28.44 10.95 -10.03
N LYS A 538 -27.43 11.69 -10.51
CA LYS A 538 -26.60 11.26 -11.64
C LYS A 538 -25.79 9.99 -11.30
N VAL A 539 -25.26 9.89 -10.08
CA VAL A 539 -24.52 8.69 -9.64
C VAL A 539 -25.44 7.46 -9.59
N PHE A 540 -26.69 7.60 -9.15
CA PHE A 540 -27.65 6.50 -9.21
C PHE A 540 -28.07 6.15 -10.65
N GLU A 541 -28.13 7.11 -11.59
CA GLU A 541 -28.32 6.82 -13.01
C GLU A 541 -27.18 6.02 -13.60
N LEU A 542 -25.92 6.39 -13.29
CA LEU A 542 -24.73 5.65 -13.71
C LEU A 542 -24.68 4.25 -13.10
N LEU A 543 -25.11 4.11 -11.84
CA LEU A 543 -25.23 2.80 -11.21
C LEU A 543 -26.29 1.93 -11.90
N ASP A 544 -27.47 2.48 -12.20
CA ASP A 544 -28.54 1.76 -12.93
C ASP A 544 -28.05 1.27 -14.31
N GLU A 545 -27.32 2.13 -15.04
CA GLU A 545 -26.67 1.78 -16.30
C GLU A 545 -25.63 0.65 -16.12
N ALA A 546 -24.72 0.78 -15.16
CA ALA A 546 -23.71 -0.24 -14.87
C ALA A 546 -24.31 -1.62 -14.55
N LEU A 547 -25.40 -1.63 -13.77
CA LEU A 547 -26.04 -2.88 -13.36
C LEU A 547 -26.88 -3.55 -14.46
N LYS A 548 -27.42 -2.79 -15.40
CA LYS A 548 -28.36 -3.31 -16.41
C LYS A 548 -27.76 -3.53 -17.78
N THR A 549 -26.75 -2.75 -18.16
CA THR A 549 -26.30 -2.67 -19.56
C THR A 549 -24.81 -2.90 -19.75
N SER A 550 -24.07 -3.36 -18.72
CA SER A 550 -22.65 -3.73 -18.85
C SER A 550 -22.44 -4.90 -19.80
N HIS A 551 -21.54 -4.74 -20.78
CA HIS A 551 -21.21 -5.75 -21.78
C HIS A 551 -20.19 -6.77 -21.24
N LEU A 552 -20.64 -7.69 -20.39
CA LEU A 552 -19.80 -8.73 -19.78
C LEU A 552 -19.33 -9.81 -20.80
N GLU A 553 -19.87 -9.82 -22.01
CA GLU A 553 -19.51 -10.68 -23.13
C GLU A 553 -18.29 -10.19 -23.92
N ASP A 554 -17.73 -9.02 -23.65
CA ASP A 554 -16.50 -8.56 -24.30
C ASP A 554 -15.32 -9.44 -23.86
N GLU A 555 -15.03 -10.48 -24.66
CA GLU A 555 -13.97 -11.44 -24.38
C GLU A 555 -12.60 -10.80 -24.28
N LYS A 556 -12.32 -9.78 -25.13
CA LYS A 556 -11.03 -9.08 -25.10
C LYS A 556 -10.86 -8.36 -23.78
N ARG A 557 -11.87 -7.60 -23.37
CA ARG A 557 -11.84 -6.83 -22.13
C ARG A 557 -11.79 -7.73 -20.90
N LEU A 558 -12.59 -8.81 -20.91
CA LEU A 558 -12.55 -9.81 -19.83
C LEU A 558 -11.15 -10.39 -19.65
N LYS A 559 -10.47 -10.76 -20.75
CA LYS A 559 -9.10 -11.30 -20.71
C LYS A 559 -8.10 -10.28 -20.16
N GLU A 560 -8.21 -9.02 -20.58
CA GLU A 560 -7.36 -7.93 -20.07
C GLU A 560 -7.51 -7.81 -18.54
N ILE A 561 -8.73 -7.71 -18.03
CA ILE A 561 -9.02 -7.57 -16.59
C ILE A 561 -8.56 -8.79 -15.79
N VAL A 562 -8.78 -10.01 -16.30
CA VAL A 562 -8.31 -11.25 -15.65
C VAL A 562 -6.79 -11.26 -15.53
N SER A 563 -6.07 -10.87 -16.58
CA SER A 563 -4.60 -10.80 -16.58
C SER A 563 -4.08 -9.74 -15.63
N GLU A 564 -4.67 -8.52 -15.64
CA GLU A 564 -4.32 -7.44 -14.73
C GLU A 564 -4.55 -7.85 -13.26
N ASN A 565 -5.72 -8.42 -12.96
CA ASN A 565 -6.08 -8.86 -11.61
C ASN A 565 -5.15 -10.00 -11.12
N ALA A 566 -4.80 -10.95 -11.97
CA ALA A 566 -3.88 -12.03 -11.62
C ALA A 566 -2.49 -11.49 -11.26
N SER A 567 -1.97 -10.55 -12.05
CA SER A 567 -0.67 -9.91 -11.80
C SER A 567 -0.69 -9.08 -10.51
N ALA A 568 -1.68 -8.19 -10.36
CA ALA A 568 -1.80 -7.34 -9.18
C ALA A 568 -2.01 -8.15 -7.88
N LEU A 569 -2.84 -9.20 -7.94
CA LEU A 569 -3.06 -10.08 -6.80
C LEU A 569 -1.81 -10.86 -6.42
N TYR A 570 -1.07 -11.41 -7.39
CA TYR A 570 0.20 -12.10 -7.14
C TYR A 570 1.18 -11.21 -6.37
N MET A 571 1.33 -9.98 -6.81
CA MET A 571 2.23 -9.03 -6.16
C MET A 571 1.77 -8.68 -4.74
N ARG A 572 0.47 -8.43 -4.54
CA ARG A 572 -0.11 -8.18 -3.22
C ARG A 572 0.13 -9.35 -2.26
N LEU A 573 -0.04 -10.58 -2.73
CA LEU A 573 0.15 -11.79 -1.91
C LEU A 573 1.61 -11.96 -1.44
N ILE A 574 2.57 -11.61 -2.28
CA ILE A 574 4.00 -11.68 -1.94
C ILE A 574 4.43 -10.51 -1.06
N SER A 575 4.11 -9.28 -1.44
CA SER A 575 4.50 -8.08 -0.69
C SER A 575 3.91 -8.06 0.72
N ALA A 576 2.69 -8.57 0.89
CA ALA A 576 2.01 -8.73 2.17
C ALA A 576 2.03 -10.19 2.67
N GLY A 577 3.14 -10.89 2.51
CA GLY A 577 3.28 -12.32 2.81
C GLY A 577 2.83 -12.74 4.22
N HIS A 578 3.03 -11.87 5.22
CA HIS A 578 2.53 -12.10 6.58
C HIS A 578 0.98 -12.15 6.64
N SER A 579 0.30 -11.21 6.00
CA SER A 579 -1.17 -11.19 5.93
C SER A 579 -1.69 -12.36 5.11
N THR A 580 -1.03 -12.68 4.00
CA THR A 580 -1.34 -13.84 3.15
C THR A 580 -1.26 -15.14 3.94
N ALA A 581 -0.18 -15.33 4.71
CA ALA A 581 0.01 -16.52 5.53
C ALA A 581 -1.05 -16.62 6.63
N VAL A 582 -1.41 -15.51 7.29
CA VAL A 582 -2.49 -15.48 8.30
C VAL A 582 -3.84 -15.81 7.69
N ASN A 583 -4.22 -15.19 6.59
CA ASN A 583 -5.52 -15.41 5.93
C ASN A 583 -5.63 -16.85 5.45
N ARG A 584 -4.56 -17.40 4.83
CA ARG A 584 -4.51 -18.79 4.43
C ARG A 584 -4.67 -19.75 5.63
N ALA A 585 -3.98 -19.50 6.73
CA ALA A 585 -4.08 -20.33 7.94
C ALA A 585 -5.46 -20.20 8.62
N LEU A 586 -6.08 -19.02 8.65
CA LEU A 586 -7.45 -18.82 9.18
C LEU A 586 -8.51 -19.53 8.33
N SER A 587 -8.27 -19.67 7.04
CA SER A 587 -9.20 -20.34 6.13
C SER A 587 -9.42 -21.82 6.44
N TYR A 588 -8.47 -22.49 7.09
CA TYR A 588 -8.60 -23.88 7.52
C TYR A 588 -9.60 -24.07 8.68
N GLY A 589 -9.83 -23.02 9.46
CA GLY A 589 -10.61 -23.07 10.69
C GLY A 589 -12.06 -22.62 10.55
N SER A 590 -12.44 -21.91 9.49
CA SER A 590 -13.78 -21.34 9.39
C SER A 590 -14.32 -21.26 7.96
N ARG A 591 -15.66 -21.39 7.81
CA ARG A 591 -16.32 -21.20 6.50
C ARG A 591 -16.14 -19.80 5.95
N MET A 592 -16.24 -18.79 6.80
CA MET A 592 -16.04 -17.40 6.39
C MET A 592 -14.60 -17.18 5.87
N GLY A 593 -13.59 -17.69 6.58
CA GLY A 593 -12.21 -17.65 6.14
C GLY A 593 -11.97 -18.39 4.81
N LYS A 594 -12.67 -19.53 4.61
CA LYS A 594 -12.61 -20.25 3.32
C LYS A 594 -13.13 -19.40 2.16
N TYR A 595 -14.26 -18.70 2.36
CA TYR A 595 -14.81 -17.84 1.29
C TYR A 595 -13.97 -16.57 1.08
N ASP A 596 -13.42 -15.98 2.15
CA ASP A 596 -12.49 -14.86 2.02
C ASP A 596 -11.24 -15.27 1.22
N GLU A 597 -10.67 -16.43 1.50
CA GLU A 597 -9.55 -16.99 0.74
C GLU A 597 -9.91 -17.25 -0.73
N ALA A 598 -11.14 -17.71 -1.01
CA ALA A 598 -11.63 -17.93 -2.37
C ALA A 598 -11.92 -16.65 -3.15
N MET A 599 -12.11 -15.53 -2.47
CA MET A 599 -12.38 -14.21 -3.09
C MET A 599 -11.16 -13.30 -3.12
N ASN A 600 -10.20 -13.45 -2.18
CA ASN A 600 -9.13 -12.47 -1.98
C ASN A 600 -7.74 -13.09 -1.80
N GLY A 601 -7.63 -14.41 -1.59
CA GLY A 601 -6.40 -15.08 -1.22
C GLY A 601 -5.72 -15.87 -2.35
N ILE A 602 -4.88 -16.83 -1.95
CA ILE A 602 -4.13 -17.70 -2.87
C ILE A 602 -5.08 -18.53 -3.76
N SER A 603 -6.22 -18.97 -3.22
CA SER A 603 -7.21 -19.72 -3.98
C SER A 603 -7.81 -18.86 -5.11
N TYR A 604 -8.07 -17.57 -4.85
CA TYR A 604 -8.52 -16.63 -5.88
C TYR A 604 -7.45 -16.40 -6.95
N TYR A 605 -6.19 -16.24 -6.52
CA TYR A 605 -5.08 -16.13 -7.48
C TYR A 605 -4.99 -17.36 -8.40
N ARG A 606 -5.10 -18.56 -7.84
CA ARG A 606 -5.07 -19.80 -8.63
C ARG A 606 -6.23 -19.87 -9.62
N PHE A 607 -7.43 -19.44 -9.22
CA PHE A 607 -8.59 -19.32 -10.10
C PHE A 607 -8.31 -18.36 -11.26
N LEU A 608 -7.84 -17.15 -10.96
CA LEU A 608 -7.49 -16.15 -12.00
C LEU A 608 -6.40 -16.65 -12.93
N LYS A 609 -5.36 -17.28 -12.39
CA LYS A 609 -4.29 -17.87 -13.17
C LYS A 609 -4.77 -18.97 -14.10
N GLN A 610 -5.59 -19.90 -13.61
CA GLN A 610 -6.17 -20.97 -14.41
C GLN A 610 -7.05 -20.39 -15.53
N LEU A 611 -7.89 -19.42 -15.22
CA LEU A 611 -8.74 -18.75 -16.20
C LEU A 611 -7.90 -18.01 -17.27
N ASN A 612 -6.82 -17.32 -16.86
CA ASN A 612 -5.93 -16.62 -17.77
C ASN A 612 -5.14 -17.57 -18.69
N ASP A 613 -4.55 -18.64 -18.12
CA ASP A 613 -3.72 -19.60 -18.86
C ASP A 613 -4.53 -20.44 -19.86
N HIS A 614 -5.81 -20.69 -19.57
CA HIS A 614 -6.74 -21.48 -20.38
C HIS A 614 -7.99 -20.70 -20.79
N PHE A 615 -7.82 -19.42 -21.12
CA PHE A 615 -8.93 -18.48 -21.33
C PHE A 615 -9.94 -18.97 -22.36
N ASP A 616 -9.49 -19.46 -23.51
CA ASP A 616 -10.39 -19.92 -24.58
C ASP A 616 -11.23 -21.16 -24.19
N GLU A 617 -10.78 -21.93 -23.20
CA GLU A 617 -11.52 -23.10 -22.69
C GLU A 617 -12.63 -22.69 -21.71
N TYR A 618 -12.38 -21.65 -20.87
CA TYR A 618 -13.25 -21.31 -19.76
C TYR A 618 -14.10 -20.04 -19.96
N LYS A 619 -13.78 -19.21 -20.97
CA LYS A 619 -14.40 -17.90 -21.18
C LYS A 619 -15.92 -17.94 -21.30
N GLU A 620 -16.48 -18.87 -22.11
CA GLU A 620 -17.91 -18.96 -22.32
C GLU A 620 -18.68 -19.29 -21.04
N ASN A 621 -18.20 -20.29 -20.26
CA ASN A 621 -18.80 -20.65 -18.98
C ASN A 621 -18.68 -19.48 -17.98
N THR A 622 -17.53 -18.79 -17.96
CA THR A 622 -17.30 -17.63 -17.09
C THR A 622 -18.28 -16.49 -17.41
N ILE A 623 -18.43 -16.12 -18.68
CA ILE A 623 -19.35 -15.07 -19.11
C ILE A 623 -20.81 -15.40 -18.71
N VAL A 624 -21.24 -16.64 -18.93
CA VAL A 624 -22.58 -17.07 -18.57
C VAL A 624 -22.83 -16.99 -17.07
N ILE A 625 -21.83 -17.39 -16.25
CA ILE A 625 -21.91 -17.27 -14.78
C ILE A 625 -21.94 -15.80 -14.35
N LEU A 626 -21.09 -14.94 -14.91
CA LEU A 626 -21.09 -13.51 -14.58
C LEU A 626 -22.43 -12.83 -14.89
N LYS A 627 -23.04 -13.13 -16.04
CA LYS A 627 -24.38 -12.63 -16.40
C LYS A 627 -25.48 -13.14 -15.47
N MET A 628 -25.43 -14.42 -15.09
CA MET A 628 -26.32 -14.98 -14.07
C MET A 628 -26.16 -14.24 -12.73
N LEU A 629 -24.91 -14.05 -12.26
CA LEU A 629 -24.64 -13.37 -11.00
C LEU A 629 -25.12 -11.93 -10.98
N MET A 630 -25.02 -11.19 -12.11
CA MET A 630 -25.61 -9.85 -12.24
C MET A 630 -27.11 -9.84 -11.95
N GLN A 631 -27.83 -10.82 -12.47
CA GLN A 631 -29.27 -10.93 -12.28
C GLN A 631 -29.66 -11.40 -10.88
N GLU A 632 -28.88 -12.32 -10.32
CA GLU A 632 -29.15 -12.90 -9.00
C GLU A 632 -28.80 -11.97 -7.84
N ILE A 633 -27.72 -11.20 -7.95
CA ILE A 633 -27.22 -10.37 -6.85
C ILE A 633 -28.01 -9.06 -6.73
N PHE A 634 -28.19 -8.34 -7.84
CA PHE A 634 -28.70 -6.97 -7.82
C PHE A 634 -30.21 -6.90 -7.90
N THR A 635 -30.86 -7.41 -6.85
CA THR A 635 -32.33 -7.43 -6.72
C THR A 635 -32.77 -6.67 -5.47
N LYS A 636 -34.00 -6.15 -5.50
CA LYS A 636 -34.55 -5.31 -4.44
C LYS A 636 -34.65 -6.02 -3.10
N ASP A 637 -35.02 -7.29 -3.08
CA ASP A 637 -35.18 -8.11 -1.90
C ASP A 637 -33.84 -8.41 -1.17
N LYS A 638 -32.72 -8.36 -1.89
CA LYS A 638 -31.36 -8.55 -1.33
C LYS A 638 -30.71 -7.23 -0.90
N MET A 639 -31.33 -6.08 -1.23
CA MET A 639 -30.71 -4.77 -1.04
C MET A 639 -30.97 -4.19 0.35
N MET A 640 -29.90 -3.61 0.94
CA MET A 640 -29.94 -2.72 2.09
C MET A 640 -29.06 -1.51 1.78
N ALA A 641 -29.42 -0.32 2.26
CA ALA A 641 -28.64 0.88 2.05
C ALA A 641 -28.02 1.39 3.37
N GLY A 642 -26.80 1.94 3.28
CA GLY A 642 -26.16 2.76 4.29
C GLY A 642 -25.90 4.16 3.73
N ILE A 643 -26.11 5.16 4.55
CA ILE A 643 -25.81 6.56 4.21
C ILE A 643 -25.19 7.26 5.41
N THR A 644 -24.02 7.87 5.20
CA THR A 644 -23.42 8.78 6.15
C THR A 644 -23.52 10.20 5.61
N CYS A 645 -24.27 11.03 6.30
CA CYS A 645 -24.43 12.46 6.02
C CYS A 645 -25.02 13.16 7.24
N ALA A 646 -24.99 14.50 7.25
CA ALA A 646 -25.64 15.30 8.27
C ALA A 646 -27.18 15.10 8.21
N LYS A 647 -27.83 15.20 9.36
CA LYS A 647 -29.26 14.94 9.50
C LYS A 647 -30.13 15.78 8.57
N ASP A 648 -29.80 17.04 8.38
CA ASP A 648 -30.50 17.98 7.51
C ASP A 648 -30.31 17.71 6.01
N ALA A 649 -29.26 16.98 5.62
CA ALA A 649 -28.99 16.58 4.24
C ALA A 649 -29.66 15.23 3.86
N TYR A 650 -30.20 14.48 4.82
CA TYR A 650 -30.76 13.13 4.56
C TYR A 650 -31.92 13.12 3.55
N ASP A 651 -32.80 14.12 3.56
CA ASP A 651 -33.97 14.17 2.67
C ASP A 651 -33.59 14.23 1.18
N GLY A 652 -32.43 14.84 0.84
CA GLY A 652 -31.87 14.85 -0.50
C GLY A 652 -31.50 13.44 -0.97
N PHE A 653 -30.78 12.70 -0.13
CA PHE A 653 -30.45 11.30 -0.38
C PHE A 653 -31.71 10.44 -0.55
N GLU A 654 -32.68 10.53 0.37
CA GLU A 654 -33.87 9.68 0.34
C GLU A 654 -34.65 9.85 -0.95
N LYS A 655 -34.81 11.10 -1.44
CA LYS A 655 -35.48 11.37 -2.72
C LYS A 655 -34.79 10.71 -3.91
N ALA A 656 -33.46 10.79 -3.99
CA ALA A 656 -32.69 10.17 -5.05
C ALA A 656 -32.71 8.64 -4.95
N PHE A 657 -32.56 8.11 -3.73
CA PHE A 657 -32.57 6.67 -3.47
C PHE A 657 -33.92 6.01 -3.81
N VAL A 658 -35.06 6.65 -3.49
CA VAL A 658 -36.39 6.13 -3.86
C VAL A 658 -36.50 5.94 -5.36
N LYS A 659 -36.07 6.92 -6.17
CA LYS A 659 -36.12 6.83 -7.63
C LYS A 659 -35.29 5.65 -8.16
N PHE A 660 -34.14 5.41 -7.55
CA PHE A 660 -33.26 4.27 -7.89
C PHE A 660 -33.90 2.94 -7.45
N ALA A 661 -34.34 2.83 -6.20
CA ALA A 661 -34.91 1.60 -5.63
C ALA A 661 -36.19 1.13 -6.34
N GLU A 662 -36.98 2.06 -6.89
CA GLU A 662 -38.16 1.74 -7.68
C GLU A 662 -37.83 1.12 -9.06
N LYS A 663 -36.60 1.33 -9.58
CA LYS A 663 -36.12 0.74 -10.83
C LYS A 663 -35.41 -0.61 -10.63
N MET A 664 -35.08 -0.97 -9.38
CA MET A 664 -34.41 -2.24 -9.09
C MET A 664 -35.30 -3.43 -9.42
N PRO A 665 -34.75 -4.47 -10.08
CA PRO A 665 -35.52 -5.67 -10.41
C PRO A 665 -35.94 -6.41 -9.14
N GLU A 666 -37.10 -7.07 -9.24
CA GLU A 666 -37.55 -8.05 -8.26
C GLU A 666 -36.75 -9.35 -8.43
N LYS A 667 -36.83 -10.25 -7.45
CA LYS A 667 -36.16 -11.56 -7.52
C LYS A 667 -36.54 -12.30 -8.82
N PRO A 668 -35.57 -12.93 -9.54
CA PRO A 668 -35.88 -13.80 -10.68
C PRO A 668 -36.86 -14.93 -10.33
N GLU A 669 -37.72 -15.33 -11.28
CA GLU A 669 -38.68 -16.41 -11.05
C GLU A 669 -38.01 -17.77 -10.91
N GLU A 670 -36.87 -17.98 -11.58
CA GLU A 670 -36.02 -19.20 -11.48
C GLU A 670 -34.65 -18.86 -10.98
N ASP A 671 -34.16 -19.62 -9.99
CA ASP A 671 -32.77 -19.51 -9.51
C ASP A 671 -31.83 -20.02 -10.61
N GLY A 672 -30.92 -19.18 -11.09
CA GLY A 672 -29.88 -19.58 -12.03
C GLY A 672 -28.91 -20.61 -11.38
N ASN A 673 -28.81 -21.79 -11.98
CA ASN A 673 -27.87 -22.82 -11.52
C ASN A 673 -27.00 -23.29 -12.68
N ILE A 674 -25.84 -22.64 -12.82
CA ILE A 674 -24.86 -22.94 -13.87
C ILE A 674 -23.60 -23.47 -13.20
N GLN A 675 -23.23 -24.71 -13.49
CA GLN A 675 -22.08 -25.34 -12.86
C GLN A 675 -20.78 -24.68 -13.32
N PRO A 676 -19.93 -24.19 -12.38
CA PRO A 676 -18.62 -23.69 -12.70
C PRO A 676 -17.70 -24.77 -13.27
N GLN A 677 -16.96 -24.45 -14.32
CA GLN A 677 -15.91 -25.32 -14.84
C GLN A 677 -14.60 -25.23 -14.03
N ILE A 678 -14.36 -24.07 -13.43
CA ILE A 678 -13.25 -23.89 -12.49
C ILE A 678 -13.80 -23.90 -11.08
N SER A 679 -13.42 -24.91 -10.28
CA SER A 679 -13.73 -24.97 -8.86
C SER A 679 -12.59 -24.32 -8.05
N PHE A 680 -12.91 -23.75 -6.90
CA PHE A 680 -11.90 -23.29 -5.97
C PHE A 680 -11.55 -24.40 -4.97
N ASP A 681 -10.28 -24.39 -4.60
CA ASP A 681 -9.46 -25.46 -4.08
C ASP A 681 -9.90 -26.10 -2.76
N ASP A 682 -9.62 -27.40 -2.60
CA ASP A 682 -9.57 -28.07 -1.31
C ASP A 682 -8.27 -27.69 -0.60
N MET A 683 -8.40 -26.97 0.52
CA MET A 683 -7.28 -26.46 1.28
C MET A 683 -6.67 -27.54 2.18
N HIS A 684 -5.36 -27.66 2.12
CA HIS A 684 -4.60 -28.54 2.99
C HIS A 684 -4.09 -27.75 4.21
N GLN A 685 -4.07 -28.37 5.39
CA GLN A 685 -3.47 -27.80 6.59
C GLN A 685 -1.94 -27.94 6.54
N ASN A 686 -1.22 -27.01 7.18
CA ASN A 686 0.23 -26.99 7.26
C ASN A 686 0.91 -26.89 5.87
N GLU A 687 0.57 -25.87 5.13
CA GLU A 687 1.15 -25.57 3.81
C GLU A 687 2.39 -24.67 3.94
N GLY A 688 3.33 -24.86 3.01
CA GLY A 688 4.44 -23.94 2.76
C GLY A 688 4.45 -23.50 1.31
N PHE A 689 4.57 -22.20 1.08
CA PHE A 689 4.66 -21.60 -0.26
C PHE A 689 6.08 -21.11 -0.51
N LYS A 690 6.72 -21.58 -1.58
CA LYS A 690 8.05 -21.16 -1.97
C LYS A 690 7.98 -19.89 -2.81
N THR A 691 8.84 -18.93 -2.51
CA THR A 691 9.06 -17.72 -3.28
C THR A 691 10.55 -17.48 -3.48
N ALA A 692 10.92 -16.51 -4.31
CA ALA A 692 12.30 -16.10 -4.48
C ALA A 692 12.82 -15.18 -3.35
N GLY A 693 11.94 -14.79 -2.40
CA GLY A 693 12.27 -13.91 -1.28
C GLY A 693 13.32 -14.51 -0.34
N GLN A 694 14.22 -13.67 0.14
CA GLN A 694 15.26 -14.05 1.11
C GLN A 694 14.77 -14.04 2.57
N VAL A 695 13.51 -13.68 2.79
CA VAL A 695 12.86 -13.64 4.09
C VAL A 695 11.60 -14.48 4.09
N GLN A 696 11.15 -14.85 5.27
CA GLN A 696 10.02 -15.72 5.47
C GLN A 696 8.89 -15.00 6.23
N TYR A 697 7.70 -15.59 6.17
CA TYR A 697 6.52 -15.17 6.90
C TYR A 697 5.89 -16.41 7.52
N VAL A 698 6.03 -16.56 8.84
CA VAL A 698 5.54 -17.74 9.56
C VAL A 698 4.25 -17.40 10.28
N ALA A 699 3.16 -18.10 9.96
CA ALA A 699 1.86 -17.85 10.58
C ALA A 699 1.28 -19.11 11.21
N ARG A 700 0.71 -18.95 12.41
CA ARG A 700 -0.15 -19.95 13.07
C ARG A 700 -1.48 -19.31 13.43
N SER A 701 -2.57 -20.01 13.19
CA SER A 701 -3.89 -19.49 13.49
C SER A 701 -4.85 -20.56 13.98
N GLY A 702 -5.97 -20.12 14.53
CA GLY A 702 -7.07 -20.97 14.90
C GLY A 702 -8.21 -20.16 15.51
N ASN A 703 -9.43 -20.70 15.47
CA ASN A 703 -10.57 -20.04 16.09
C ASN A 703 -10.80 -20.58 17.50
N PHE A 704 -10.51 -19.77 18.52
CA PHE A 704 -10.64 -20.15 19.92
C PHE A 704 -12.11 -20.18 20.40
N VAL A 705 -12.97 -19.36 19.80
CA VAL A 705 -14.39 -19.31 20.15
C VAL A 705 -15.11 -20.57 19.65
N GLU A 706 -14.78 -21.06 18.46
CA GLU A 706 -15.32 -22.32 17.93
C GLU A 706 -14.88 -23.54 18.75
N ARG A 707 -13.74 -23.43 19.43
CA ARG A 707 -13.23 -24.42 20.38
C ARG A 707 -13.80 -24.28 21.80
N GLY A 708 -14.79 -23.40 22.01
CA GLY A 708 -15.51 -23.23 23.27
C GLY A 708 -14.89 -22.23 24.25
N VAL A 709 -13.86 -21.48 23.85
CA VAL A 709 -13.26 -20.44 24.67
C VAL A 709 -13.94 -19.11 24.36
N PRO A 710 -14.73 -18.52 25.29
CA PRO A 710 -15.45 -17.28 25.00
C PRO A 710 -14.49 -16.09 24.87
N TYR A 711 -14.82 -15.15 24.00
CA TYR A 711 -14.08 -13.89 23.92
C TYR A 711 -14.30 -13.04 25.19
N HIS A 712 -13.22 -12.44 25.66
CA HIS A 712 -13.24 -11.45 26.74
C HIS A 712 -12.30 -10.28 26.40
N GLY A 713 -12.65 -9.06 26.82
CA GLY A 713 -11.83 -7.85 26.54
C GLY A 713 -10.39 -7.92 27.07
N SER A 714 -10.11 -8.77 28.07
CA SER A 714 -8.75 -9.02 28.56
C SER A 714 -7.80 -9.62 27.51
N TYR A 715 -8.32 -10.21 26.43
CA TYR A 715 -7.47 -10.66 25.31
C TYR A 715 -6.72 -9.50 24.64
N ARG A 716 -7.22 -8.27 24.72
CA ARG A 716 -6.47 -7.08 24.26
C ARG A 716 -5.23 -6.82 25.13
N VAL A 717 -5.35 -7.05 26.44
CA VAL A 717 -4.22 -6.95 27.38
C VAL A 717 -3.23 -8.09 27.12
N VAL A 718 -3.71 -9.32 26.97
CA VAL A 718 -2.87 -10.49 26.60
C VAL A 718 -2.12 -10.23 25.29
N ARG A 719 -2.80 -9.68 24.28
CA ARG A 719 -2.15 -9.29 23.02
C ARG A 719 -0.99 -8.33 23.26
N ALA A 720 -1.19 -7.27 24.02
CA ALA A 720 -0.15 -6.30 24.32
C ALA A 720 1.04 -6.94 25.07
N MET A 721 0.77 -7.75 26.08
CA MET A 721 1.80 -8.47 26.84
C MET A 721 2.61 -9.43 25.97
N LEU A 722 1.94 -10.19 25.10
CA LEU A 722 2.61 -11.11 24.18
C LEU A 722 3.40 -10.37 23.11
N SER A 723 2.81 -9.35 22.47
CA SER A 723 3.46 -8.63 21.37
C SER A 723 4.72 -7.92 21.84
N TYR A 724 4.65 -7.15 22.93
CA TYR A 724 5.75 -6.29 23.36
C TYR A 724 6.66 -6.94 24.42
N GLY A 725 6.17 -7.90 25.17
CA GLY A 725 6.94 -8.59 26.19
C GLY A 725 7.68 -9.81 25.65
N PHE A 726 6.93 -10.81 25.18
CA PHE A 726 7.50 -12.12 24.81
C PHE A 726 7.91 -12.19 23.33
N LEU A 727 6.96 -11.95 22.42
CA LEU A 727 7.18 -12.16 20.99
C LEU A 727 8.23 -11.21 20.43
N TRP A 728 8.22 -9.95 20.87
CA TRP A 728 9.20 -8.97 20.45
C TRP A 728 10.64 -9.42 20.80
N ASN A 729 10.85 -9.90 22.02
CA ASN A 729 12.16 -10.34 22.45
C ASN A 729 12.59 -11.64 21.76
N GLU A 730 11.70 -12.65 21.68
CA GLU A 730 12.08 -13.96 21.17
C GLU A 730 12.21 -13.98 19.64
N VAL A 731 11.27 -13.33 18.93
CA VAL A 731 11.20 -13.45 17.47
C VAL A 731 11.92 -12.31 16.75
N ARG A 732 11.82 -11.06 17.27
CA ARG A 732 12.52 -9.93 16.66
C ARG A 732 13.94 -9.80 17.19
N VAL A 733 14.10 -9.54 18.49
CA VAL A 733 15.40 -9.17 19.05
C VAL A 733 16.41 -10.32 18.96
N LYS A 734 16.03 -11.52 19.41
CA LYS A 734 16.88 -12.72 19.35
C LYS A 734 16.80 -13.43 18.00
N GLY A 735 15.60 -13.52 17.43
CA GLY A 735 15.35 -14.25 16.18
C GLY A 735 15.80 -13.49 14.92
N GLY A 736 15.89 -12.15 14.99
CA GLY A 736 16.28 -11.31 13.86
C GLY A 736 15.15 -11.01 12.87
N ALA A 737 13.91 -11.36 13.18
CA ALA A 737 12.77 -10.95 12.37
C ALA A 737 12.54 -9.45 12.47
N TYR A 738 12.12 -8.81 11.38
CA TYR A 738 11.79 -7.38 11.40
C TYR A 738 10.57 -7.06 12.26
N GLY A 739 9.59 -7.95 12.31
CA GLY A 739 8.41 -7.77 13.14
C GLY A 739 7.74 -9.08 13.54
N VAL A 740 6.91 -8.99 14.57
CA VAL A 740 6.05 -10.09 15.02
C VAL A 740 4.75 -9.54 15.54
N MET A 741 3.65 -10.21 15.22
CA MET A 741 2.31 -9.77 15.57
C MET A 741 1.48 -10.95 16.08
N CYS A 742 0.54 -10.64 16.96
CA CYS A 742 -0.53 -11.57 17.33
C CYS A 742 -1.87 -10.82 17.43
N GLY A 743 -2.97 -11.55 17.27
CA GLY A 743 -4.31 -10.98 17.38
C GLY A 743 -5.30 -11.97 17.99
N PHE A 744 -6.22 -11.44 18.80
CA PHE A 744 -7.31 -12.19 19.42
C PHE A 744 -8.60 -11.38 19.30
N PRO A 745 -9.18 -11.27 18.08
CA PRO A 745 -10.39 -10.49 17.85
C PRO A 745 -11.63 -11.17 18.45
N SER A 746 -12.71 -10.41 18.59
CA SER A 746 -13.99 -10.93 19.10
C SER A 746 -14.64 -11.99 18.21
N SER A 747 -14.19 -12.11 16.97
CA SER A 747 -14.56 -13.20 16.06
C SER A 747 -14.01 -14.58 16.51
N GLY A 748 -12.99 -14.59 17.38
CA GLY A 748 -12.29 -15.79 17.79
C GLY A 748 -11.15 -16.22 16.86
N ASP A 749 -10.90 -15.53 15.76
CA ASP A 749 -9.85 -15.83 14.77
C ASP A 749 -8.47 -15.40 15.31
N GLY A 750 -7.93 -16.17 16.25
CA GLY A 750 -6.63 -15.93 16.85
C GLY A 750 -5.48 -16.27 15.90
N TYR A 751 -4.44 -15.45 15.90
CA TYR A 751 -3.25 -15.68 15.08
C TYR A 751 -1.97 -15.17 15.73
N PHE A 752 -0.86 -15.76 15.30
CA PHE A 752 0.51 -15.30 15.49
C PHE A 752 1.18 -15.27 14.13
N VAL A 753 2.02 -14.25 13.87
CA VAL A 753 2.73 -14.14 12.59
C VAL A 753 4.04 -13.39 12.76
N SER A 754 5.11 -13.87 12.10
CA SER A 754 6.36 -13.13 11.92
C SER A 754 6.38 -12.38 10.58
N TYR A 755 7.19 -11.33 10.52
CA TYR A 755 7.33 -10.48 9.34
C TYR A 755 8.81 -10.31 8.99
N ARG A 756 9.19 -10.64 7.74
CA ARG A 756 10.56 -10.64 7.24
C ARG A 756 11.50 -11.38 8.22
N ASP A 757 11.22 -12.66 8.37
CA ASP A 757 11.85 -13.54 9.35
C ASP A 757 12.96 -14.36 8.68
N PRO A 758 14.18 -14.38 9.20
CA PRO A 758 15.25 -15.23 8.67
C PRO A 758 15.13 -16.71 9.10
N LYS A 759 14.29 -17.04 10.11
CA LYS A 759 14.28 -18.33 10.80
C LYS A 759 12.93 -19.02 10.77
N LEU A 760 12.70 -19.91 9.79
CA LEU A 760 11.42 -20.64 9.67
C LEU A 760 11.15 -21.63 10.81
N ALA A 761 12.13 -22.47 11.10
CA ALA A 761 11.93 -23.61 12.01
C ALA A 761 11.89 -23.18 13.49
N GLU A 762 12.70 -22.21 13.86
CA GLU A 762 12.79 -21.72 15.23
C GLU A 762 11.59 -20.85 15.61
N THR A 763 11.09 -20.06 14.67
CA THR A 763 9.92 -19.20 14.88
C THR A 763 8.61 -20.00 14.92
N ASN A 764 8.50 -21.12 14.19
CA ASN A 764 7.30 -21.96 14.16
C ASN A 764 7.15 -22.78 15.46
#